data_3309ac6e5a45043914bc2e7dc7c3a269
#
_entry.id   3309ac6e5a45043914bc2e7dc7c3a269
#
_cell.length_a   1.000
_cell.length_b   1.000
_cell.length_c   1.000
_cell.angle_alpha   90.00
_cell.angle_beta   90.00
_cell.angle_gamma   90.00
#
_symmetry.space_group_name_H-M   'P 1'
#
loop_
_entity.id
_entity.type
_entity.pdbx_description
1 polymer ?
#
loop_
_entity_poly.entity_id
_entity_poly.type
_entity_poly.pdbx_seq_one_letter_code
_entity_poly.pdbx_strand_id
1 'polypeptide(L)'
;MSLNLRHFALAAFVVGPLSLSAAPAWKDAEVVLKAKCYECHNPKKSKGEVDLQQFAADPQLAKHFDVWLKVKDTIENGDMPPPKAHQMSDQENKTLLGWVNGELDALAAAQSGDPGPVTMRRLTNAEYDYTIRDLAGHDYSLAKEFQTDGGGGEGFSNTGDVLFMSPAALDKYFGAARKVADFATIMPGTGIVFNSQRIGLRGPEQVKAQAQQALYVWYQQKAAPHLPKDFDDMREADYMIACWKHKHFKTPLEQLAKEGGLQLPFLQNWNNLVNATEPKSRFLDLTRVAWRELPVPDAAKPGQVPQAVTDGAKAIQAQLLSWNNPKKPGSGVQRQQQDADGIRAYQMNIEVKGKKQAFLCIGDDGDGNKGDIALITKLDVRTTKGHLQYMDWLNKQMGEDQKALAATPPPANAEALKQRIAELEKVKSAFGKHPQGRQIEPGVLAIAAPLAFTLPLPENATWLHAEARLDLQNPDINDGTIQWALTSDKPYDVTKIMPGVLTVWKTQTDAARNTMRDFGVMKQAFPDMYERRLEEVAGNLYRWKPGITVYYFSDDQLGQLLGPKDRDHLAAMKKDFGYTANPKLNPQQQKEFDSALLGHLRYFAGRAWRRPLTAEEGQKLDALYFEGRKKELDRESAAREVVVRVLVSPFFLFKAETLPLASNPTGDVKLNAHELASRLSYFIWASQPDWELRKAADDGSLLKPEVLAAQTKRMLRDRKATALAKEFSGQWLKFNGFDEKSTVDEKKYPEFTTEIRNDMQRETIEFFSHLVRDDRNVGEIIGGDYSFLNERLAKFYGVPGVTGGDFREVKVAQQHRGGLLGMGAILTKTSRPNRTSPVVRGDYLYQVVLGFSSPPPPPNVPKLPDSAVKPASLREALMVHRTDAACAVCHERIDPLGFALESFDPIGRFRTADETGGKIDDTGELKDGTKFQGLPGLRDYLKKNEANFTAQFCRKLLGYALGRQTMPSDKSLLAKMQATLKQNGGKFSAAVLEVVNSRQFLNRRSEAVVASSNQ
;
A
#
# COMPACT_ATOMS: atom_id res chain seq x y z
N MET A 1 51.35 -1.20 -54.51
CA MET A 1 52.48 -0.29 -54.09
C MET A 1 52.50 -0.40 -52.57
N SER A 2 53.42 -1.21 -52.14
CA SER A 2 54.56 -1.11 -51.18
C SER A 2 54.18 -0.54 -49.80
N LEU A 3 54.05 -1.45 -48.82
CA LEU A 3 55.02 -1.84 -47.79
C LEU A 3 55.61 -0.65 -47.00
N ASN A 4 55.37 -0.60 -45.72
CA ASN A 4 56.45 -0.46 -44.74
C ASN A 4 56.05 -1.01 -43.35
N LEU A 5 56.63 -2.13 -42.98
CA LEU A 5 56.78 -2.65 -41.62
C LEU A 5 57.69 -1.70 -40.81
N ARG A 6 57.29 -1.34 -39.62
CA ARG A 6 58.21 -0.88 -38.58
C ARG A 6 57.99 -1.68 -37.30
N HIS A 7 59.07 -2.24 -36.85
CA HIS A 7 59.35 -3.05 -35.68
C HIS A 7 58.76 -2.45 -34.40
N PHE A 8 57.99 -3.25 -33.65
CA PHE A 8 57.81 -3.06 -32.23
C PHE A 8 58.59 -4.14 -31.48
N ALA A 9 59.56 -3.69 -30.72
CA ALA A 9 60.37 -4.53 -29.86
C ALA A 9 59.50 -5.12 -28.72
N LEU A 10 59.51 -6.45 -28.62
CA LEU A 10 58.98 -7.18 -27.47
C LEU A 10 59.91 -6.93 -26.26
N ALA A 11 59.47 -6.10 -25.31
CA ALA A 11 60.03 -6.07 -23.97
C ALA A 11 59.50 -7.29 -23.21
N ALA A 12 60.30 -8.32 -23.08
CA ALA A 12 60.00 -9.45 -22.22
C ALA A 12 60.03 -8.97 -20.76
N PHE A 13 58.84 -8.75 -20.14
CA PHE A 13 58.70 -8.65 -18.69
C PHE A 13 58.98 -10.05 -18.12
N VAL A 14 60.11 -10.22 -17.50
CA VAL A 14 60.38 -11.36 -16.61
C VAL A 14 59.48 -11.20 -15.39
N VAL A 15 58.34 -11.85 -15.42
CA VAL A 15 57.54 -12.08 -14.22
C VAL A 15 58.28 -13.11 -13.39
N GLY A 16 58.98 -12.66 -12.36
CA GLY A 16 59.52 -13.54 -11.33
C GLY A 16 58.41 -14.39 -10.74
N PRO A 17 58.66 -15.62 -10.28
CA PRO A 17 57.68 -16.45 -9.64
C PRO A 17 57.18 -15.72 -8.37
N LEU A 18 55.96 -15.20 -8.38
CA LEU A 18 55.24 -14.89 -7.16
C LEU A 18 55.16 -16.25 -6.41
N SER A 19 55.99 -16.40 -5.38
CA SER A 19 55.85 -17.47 -4.42
C SER A 19 54.49 -17.36 -3.81
N LEU A 20 53.49 -18.10 -4.34
CA LEU A 20 52.25 -18.38 -3.62
C LEU A 20 52.70 -19.14 -2.35
N SER A 21 52.76 -18.41 -1.23
CA SER A 21 52.90 -19.05 0.05
C SER A 21 51.75 -20.04 0.18
N ALA A 22 52.01 -21.33 0.30
CA ALA A 22 51.01 -22.35 0.51
C ALA A 22 50.14 -21.94 1.74
N ALA A 23 48.84 -22.09 1.65
CA ALA A 23 47.95 -21.80 2.79
C ALA A 23 48.41 -22.63 4.00
N PRO A 24 48.38 -22.08 5.21
CA PRO A 24 48.75 -22.79 6.43
C PRO A 24 47.96 -24.11 6.55
N ALA A 25 48.59 -25.16 7.03
CA ALA A 25 47.93 -26.45 7.23
C ALA A 25 47.01 -26.43 8.48
N TRP A 26 46.02 -27.31 8.54
CA TRP A 26 45.15 -27.47 9.73
C TRP A 26 45.96 -27.60 11.03
N LYS A 27 47.03 -28.39 11.03
CA LYS A 27 47.90 -28.58 12.22
C LYS A 27 48.46 -27.24 12.74
N ASP A 28 48.79 -26.31 11.87
CA ASP A 28 49.33 -25.01 12.27
C ASP A 28 48.25 -24.11 12.88
N ALA A 29 47.04 -24.15 12.32
CA ALA A 29 45.87 -23.46 12.81
C ALA A 29 45.39 -24.04 14.16
N GLU A 30 45.37 -25.39 14.30
CA GLU A 30 44.97 -26.05 15.53
C GLU A 30 45.90 -25.73 16.71
N VAL A 31 47.19 -25.53 16.49
CA VAL A 31 48.14 -25.07 17.51
C VAL A 31 47.73 -23.69 18.08
N VAL A 32 47.32 -22.77 17.21
CA VAL A 32 46.83 -21.45 17.61
C VAL A 32 45.53 -21.58 18.39
N LEU A 33 44.56 -22.35 17.89
CA LEU A 33 43.28 -22.59 18.55
C LEU A 33 43.45 -23.20 19.95
N LYS A 34 44.33 -24.16 20.08
CA LYS A 34 44.66 -24.81 21.36
C LYS A 34 45.27 -23.81 22.36
N ALA A 35 46.16 -22.97 21.89
CA ALA A 35 46.83 -22.00 22.75
C ALA A 35 45.97 -20.80 23.16
N LYS A 36 45.02 -20.36 22.30
CA LYS A 36 44.29 -19.08 22.46
C LYS A 36 42.77 -19.21 22.64
N CYS A 37 42.17 -20.36 22.21
CA CYS A 37 40.72 -20.45 22.09
C CYS A 37 40.11 -21.58 22.96
N TYR A 38 40.77 -22.77 23.04
CA TYR A 38 40.20 -23.94 23.74
C TYR A 38 40.02 -23.74 25.24
N GLU A 39 40.71 -22.78 25.89
CA GLU A 39 40.49 -22.50 27.31
C GLU A 39 39.04 -22.05 27.60
N CYS A 40 38.43 -21.36 26.65
CA CYS A 40 37.07 -20.79 26.75
C CYS A 40 36.03 -21.51 25.87
N HIS A 41 36.43 -22.08 24.74
CA HIS A 41 35.58 -22.73 23.75
C HIS A 41 35.82 -24.26 23.76
N ASN A 42 35.39 -24.92 24.84
CA ASN A 42 35.51 -26.38 25.09
C ASN A 42 34.19 -26.92 25.66
N PRO A 43 34.00 -28.25 25.72
CA PRO A 43 32.74 -28.86 26.18
C PRO A 43 32.28 -28.44 27.58
N LYS A 44 33.19 -28.00 28.45
CA LYS A 44 32.85 -27.59 29.82
C LYS A 44 32.46 -26.10 29.94
N LYS A 45 33.03 -25.25 29.12
CA LYS A 45 32.79 -23.78 29.20
C LYS A 45 31.93 -23.21 28.07
N SER A 46 32.01 -23.78 26.87
CA SER A 46 31.23 -23.36 25.63
C SER A 46 30.83 -21.91 25.60
N LYS A 47 31.76 -20.99 25.89
CA LYS A 47 31.42 -19.56 25.90
C LYS A 47 30.89 -19.13 24.55
N GLY A 48 29.76 -18.39 24.55
CA GLY A 48 29.06 -18.02 23.33
C GLY A 48 28.44 -19.20 22.58
N GLU A 49 28.16 -20.31 23.29
CA GLU A 49 27.60 -21.57 22.75
C GLU A 49 28.48 -22.20 21.66
N VAL A 50 29.78 -21.91 21.67
CA VAL A 50 30.74 -22.42 20.69
C VAL A 50 31.75 -23.33 21.41
N ASP A 51 31.82 -24.59 20.95
CA ASP A 51 32.88 -25.54 21.31
C ASP A 51 33.80 -25.76 20.12
N LEU A 52 35.01 -25.19 20.17
CA LEU A 52 36.02 -25.32 19.11
C LEU A 52 36.89 -26.56 19.33
N GLN A 53 36.93 -27.10 20.56
CA GLN A 53 37.75 -28.28 20.88
C GLN A 53 37.20 -29.55 20.20
N GLN A 54 35.92 -29.61 19.88
CA GLN A 54 35.32 -30.71 19.13
C GLN A 54 35.98 -30.94 17.75
N PHE A 55 36.57 -29.90 17.19
CA PHE A 55 37.22 -29.94 15.87
C PHE A 55 38.72 -30.28 15.92
N ALA A 56 39.28 -30.57 17.11
CA ALA A 56 40.73 -30.80 17.26
C ALA A 56 41.29 -31.91 16.35
N ALA A 57 40.54 -32.98 16.09
CA ALA A 57 40.95 -34.05 15.21
C ALA A 57 40.66 -33.75 13.72
N ASP A 58 39.56 -33.11 13.43
CA ASP A 58 39.08 -32.82 12.09
C ASP A 58 38.23 -31.55 12.13
N PRO A 59 38.55 -30.49 11.36
CA PRO A 59 37.80 -29.22 11.35
C PRO A 59 36.38 -29.34 10.83
N GLN A 60 36.03 -30.44 10.13
CA GLN A 60 34.69 -30.67 9.53
C GLN A 60 34.10 -29.39 8.86
N LEU A 61 34.94 -28.63 8.17
CA LEU A 61 34.61 -27.25 7.74
C LEU A 61 33.37 -27.20 6.83
N ALA A 62 33.21 -28.21 5.94
CA ALA A 62 32.04 -28.25 5.05
C ALA A 62 30.71 -28.43 5.82
N LYS A 63 30.75 -29.11 6.98
CA LYS A 63 29.56 -29.36 7.83
C LYS A 63 29.28 -28.20 8.78
N HIS A 64 30.31 -27.52 9.24
CA HIS A 64 30.25 -26.47 10.27
C HIS A 64 30.83 -25.14 9.81
N PHE A 65 30.60 -24.81 8.51
CA PHE A 65 31.13 -23.58 7.91
C PHE A 65 30.66 -22.31 8.63
N ASP A 66 29.46 -22.32 9.20
CA ASP A 66 28.89 -21.23 9.97
C ASP A 66 29.70 -20.91 11.22
N VAL A 67 30.25 -21.93 11.89
CA VAL A 67 31.16 -21.76 13.02
C VAL A 67 32.46 -21.10 12.56
N TRP A 68 33.03 -21.57 11.45
CA TRP A 68 34.30 -21.07 10.91
C TRP A 68 34.15 -19.67 10.34
N LEU A 69 33.00 -19.31 9.79
CA LEU A 69 32.67 -17.92 9.43
C LEU A 69 32.65 -17.01 10.65
N LYS A 70 32.03 -17.47 11.76
CA LYS A 70 32.04 -16.71 13.02
C LYS A 70 33.45 -16.56 13.58
N VAL A 71 34.27 -17.60 13.54
CA VAL A 71 35.67 -17.54 13.96
C VAL A 71 36.42 -16.48 13.15
N LYS A 72 36.30 -16.52 11.82
CA LYS A 72 36.88 -15.52 10.94
C LYS A 72 36.43 -14.11 11.29
N ASP A 73 35.11 -13.87 11.32
CA ASP A 73 34.54 -12.53 11.56
C ASP A 73 34.97 -11.95 12.91
N THR A 74 34.94 -12.76 13.98
CA THR A 74 35.32 -12.30 15.33
C THR A 74 36.80 -11.99 15.47
N ILE A 75 37.66 -12.71 14.73
CA ILE A 75 39.10 -12.44 14.72
C ILE A 75 39.41 -11.18 13.87
N GLU A 76 38.84 -11.09 12.66
CA GLU A 76 39.03 -9.94 11.78
C GLU A 76 38.52 -8.65 12.42
N ASN A 77 37.42 -8.72 13.16
CA ASN A 77 36.89 -7.60 13.94
C ASN A 77 37.68 -7.30 15.22
N GLY A 78 38.63 -8.18 15.64
CA GLY A 78 39.37 -8.06 16.89
C GLY A 78 38.50 -8.25 18.15
N ASP A 79 37.40 -9.00 18.04
CA ASP A 79 36.54 -9.36 19.16
C ASP A 79 37.08 -10.56 19.96
N MET A 80 37.88 -11.39 19.28
CA MET A 80 38.53 -12.57 19.83
C MET A 80 40.04 -12.60 19.52
N PRO A 81 40.87 -12.95 20.48
CA PRO A 81 40.58 -13.22 21.92
C PRO A 81 40.13 -11.94 22.67
N PRO A 82 39.30 -12.09 23.74
CA PRO A 82 38.87 -10.90 24.50
C PRO A 82 40.10 -10.15 25.14
N PRO A 83 40.02 -8.84 25.42
CA PRO A 83 41.16 -8.02 25.88
C PRO A 83 41.90 -8.54 27.14
N LYS A 84 41.20 -9.31 28.00
CA LYS A 84 41.78 -9.88 29.23
C LYS A 84 42.36 -11.28 29.00
N ALA A 85 42.24 -11.86 27.80
CA ALA A 85 42.82 -13.17 27.48
C ALA A 85 44.17 -13.02 26.80
N HIS A 86 44.85 -14.15 26.59
CA HIS A 86 46.14 -14.22 25.88
C HIS A 86 45.93 -13.78 24.42
N GLN A 87 46.41 -12.63 24.04
CA GLN A 87 46.29 -12.10 22.69
C GLN A 87 47.09 -12.93 21.68
N MET A 88 46.64 -12.95 20.43
CA MET A 88 47.40 -13.54 19.33
C MET A 88 48.48 -12.55 18.85
N SER A 89 49.64 -13.07 18.50
CA SER A 89 50.64 -12.34 17.72
C SER A 89 50.16 -12.19 16.28
N ASP A 90 50.74 -11.22 15.56
CA ASP A 90 50.42 -11.01 14.13
C ASP A 90 50.65 -12.27 13.30
N GLN A 91 51.65 -13.08 13.64
CA GLN A 91 51.93 -14.35 12.95
C GLN A 91 50.86 -15.41 13.25
N GLU A 92 50.43 -15.60 14.51
CA GLU A 92 49.34 -16.49 14.91
C GLU A 92 48.04 -16.10 14.23
N ASN A 93 47.74 -14.80 14.18
CA ASN A 93 46.58 -14.24 13.51
C ASN A 93 46.58 -14.53 12.00
N LYS A 94 47.71 -14.27 11.33
CA LYS A 94 47.91 -14.61 9.90
C LYS A 94 47.80 -16.11 9.65
N THR A 95 48.30 -16.97 10.52
CA THR A 95 48.24 -18.43 10.38
C THR A 95 46.79 -18.91 10.46
N LEU A 96 46.05 -18.49 11.52
CA LEU A 96 44.69 -18.97 11.73
C LEU A 96 43.74 -18.40 10.65
N LEU A 97 43.76 -17.10 10.38
CA LEU A 97 42.94 -16.49 9.33
C LEU A 97 43.33 -16.99 7.93
N GLY A 98 44.62 -17.21 7.66
CA GLY A 98 45.07 -17.76 6.40
C GLY A 98 44.53 -19.14 6.14
N TRP A 99 44.53 -20.01 7.14
CA TRP A 99 43.93 -21.35 7.06
C TRP A 99 42.39 -21.25 6.88
N VAL A 100 41.68 -20.52 7.76
CA VAL A 100 40.20 -20.40 7.70
C VAL A 100 39.75 -19.84 6.35
N ASN A 101 40.37 -18.76 5.88
CA ASN A 101 40.03 -18.17 4.59
C ASN A 101 40.33 -19.12 3.42
N GLY A 102 41.49 -19.81 3.44
CA GLY A 102 41.86 -20.76 2.41
C GLY A 102 40.86 -21.92 2.27
N GLU A 103 40.43 -22.48 3.40
CA GLU A 103 39.47 -23.58 3.42
C GLU A 103 38.05 -23.16 3.05
N LEU A 104 37.59 -21.98 3.53
CA LEU A 104 36.31 -21.41 3.13
C LEU A 104 36.30 -21.08 1.65
N ASP A 105 37.40 -20.60 1.08
CA ASP A 105 37.53 -20.32 -0.34
C ASP A 105 37.55 -21.60 -1.18
N ALA A 106 38.26 -22.62 -0.73
CA ALA A 106 38.28 -23.91 -1.38
C ALA A 106 36.87 -24.57 -1.38
N LEU A 107 36.17 -24.50 -0.25
CA LEU A 107 34.77 -24.95 -0.16
C LEU A 107 33.86 -24.18 -1.09
N ALA A 108 33.97 -22.85 -1.08
CA ALA A 108 33.19 -21.97 -1.96
C ALA A 108 33.44 -22.25 -3.44
N ALA A 109 34.69 -22.51 -3.84
CA ALA A 109 35.03 -22.86 -5.20
C ALA A 109 34.47 -24.25 -5.60
N ALA A 110 34.61 -25.25 -4.72
CA ALA A 110 34.14 -26.62 -4.96
C ALA A 110 32.61 -26.69 -5.10
N GLN A 111 31.88 -25.87 -4.34
CA GLN A 111 30.41 -25.82 -4.33
C GLN A 111 29.83 -24.67 -5.16
N SER A 112 30.65 -23.93 -5.93
CA SER A 112 30.20 -22.73 -6.64
C SER A 112 28.96 -22.98 -7.50
N GLY A 113 27.91 -22.20 -7.28
CA GLY A 113 26.65 -22.29 -8.02
C GLY A 113 25.68 -23.35 -7.50
N ASP A 114 25.99 -24.08 -6.43
CA ASP A 114 25.03 -24.99 -5.79
C ASP A 114 23.80 -24.20 -5.29
N PRO A 115 22.57 -24.57 -5.71
CA PRO A 115 21.35 -23.89 -5.27
C PRO A 115 21.06 -24.06 -3.76
N GLY A 116 21.73 -24.98 -3.10
CA GLY A 116 21.44 -25.37 -1.72
C GLY A 116 20.19 -26.23 -1.59
N PRO A 117 19.98 -26.83 -0.43
CA PRO A 117 18.75 -27.57 -0.13
C PRO A 117 17.55 -26.63 -0.14
N VAL A 118 16.45 -27.04 -0.74
CA VAL A 118 15.20 -26.27 -0.76
C VAL A 118 14.17 -26.97 0.10
N THR A 119 13.82 -26.35 1.21
CA THR A 119 12.67 -26.74 2.02
C THR A 119 11.37 -26.28 1.34
N MET A 120 10.31 -27.08 1.46
CA MET A 120 8.99 -26.70 0.95
C MET A 120 8.48 -25.45 1.71
N ARG A 121 8.27 -24.34 0.99
CA ARG A 121 7.88 -23.05 1.56
C ARG A 121 6.39 -22.81 1.39
N ARG A 122 5.65 -22.70 2.50
CA ARG A 122 4.30 -22.13 2.42
C ARG A 122 4.34 -20.63 2.05
N LEU A 123 3.23 -20.09 1.62
CA LEU A 123 3.09 -18.65 1.49
C LEU A 123 3.26 -17.99 2.86
N THR A 124 4.01 -16.88 2.93
CA THR A 124 3.99 -16.01 4.10
C THR A 124 2.64 -15.33 4.22
N ASN A 125 2.35 -14.72 5.35
CA ASN A 125 1.12 -13.98 5.56
C ASN A 125 0.93 -12.87 4.51
N ALA A 126 1.97 -12.13 4.21
CA ALA A 126 1.96 -11.10 3.16
C ALA A 126 1.75 -11.70 1.75
N GLU A 127 2.48 -12.77 1.42
CA GLU A 127 2.33 -13.48 0.14
C GLU A 127 0.93 -14.05 -0.02
N TYR A 128 0.30 -14.54 1.05
CA TYR A 128 -1.07 -15.02 1.04
C TYR A 128 -2.06 -13.89 0.70
N ASP A 129 -2.00 -12.78 1.42
CA ASP A 129 -2.89 -11.64 1.18
C ASP A 129 -2.70 -11.05 -0.21
N TYR A 130 -1.45 -10.88 -0.67
CA TYR A 130 -1.19 -10.38 -2.03
C TYR A 130 -1.64 -11.37 -3.11
N THR A 131 -1.50 -12.67 -2.89
CA THR A 131 -1.98 -13.70 -3.83
C THR A 131 -3.49 -13.70 -3.89
N ILE A 132 -4.20 -13.64 -2.76
CA ILE A 132 -5.66 -13.54 -2.73
C ILE A 132 -6.12 -12.24 -3.40
N ARG A 133 -5.48 -11.11 -3.09
CA ARG A 133 -5.78 -9.82 -3.74
C ARG A 133 -5.69 -9.92 -5.26
N ASP A 134 -4.64 -10.54 -5.77
CA ASP A 134 -4.39 -10.64 -7.21
C ASP A 134 -5.27 -11.71 -7.89
N LEU A 135 -5.76 -12.71 -7.14
CA LEU A 135 -6.76 -13.67 -7.60
C LEU A 135 -8.16 -13.07 -7.63
N ALA A 136 -8.50 -12.34 -6.57
CA ALA A 136 -9.85 -11.83 -6.34
C ALA A 136 -10.07 -10.40 -6.85
N GLY A 137 -9.00 -9.63 -7.07
CA GLY A 137 -9.07 -8.21 -7.41
C GLY A 137 -9.31 -7.29 -6.19
N HIS A 138 -9.41 -7.84 -4.99
CA HIS A 138 -9.71 -7.11 -3.74
C HIS A 138 -8.77 -7.53 -2.61
N ASP A 139 -8.37 -6.56 -1.80
CA ASP A 139 -7.61 -6.80 -0.57
C ASP A 139 -8.59 -7.08 0.59
N TYR A 140 -8.61 -8.32 1.06
CA TYR A 140 -9.43 -8.74 2.19
C TYR A 140 -8.67 -8.77 3.51
N SER A 141 -7.35 -8.57 3.49
CA SER A 141 -6.48 -8.56 4.68
C SER A 141 -6.71 -9.75 5.64
N LEU A 142 -6.83 -10.96 5.09
CA LEU A 142 -7.23 -12.16 5.84
C LEU A 142 -6.13 -12.67 6.75
N ALA A 143 -4.87 -12.46 6.36
CA ALA A 143 -3.71 -12.94 7.10
C ALA A 143 -3.49 -12.22 8.44
N LYS A 144 -4.21 -11.13 8.73
CA LYS A 144 -4.22 -10.49 10.07
C LYS A 144 -4.65 -11.42 11.19
N GLU A 145 -5.42 -12.48 10.86
CA GLU A 145 -5.87 -13.48 11.82
C GLU A 145 -4.88 -14.65 11.95
N PHE A 146 -3.83 -14.70 11.14
CA PHE A 146 -2.83 -15.74 11.17
C PHE A 146 -1.77 -15.45 12.23
N GLN A 147 -1.07 -16.53 12.66
CA GLN A 147 0.11 -16.36 13.48
C GLN A 147 1.19 -15.60 12.69
N THR A 148 1.89 -14.68 13.35
CA THR A 148 2.98 -13.91 12.75
C THR A 148 4.09 -14.85 12.26
N ASP A 149 4.56 -14.63 11.04
CA ASP A 149 5.68 -15.38 10.48
C ASP A 149 6.99 -15.03 11.20
N GLY A 150 7.76 -16.06 11.57
CA GLY A 150 9.09 -15.88 12.11
C GLY A 150 10.10 -15.42 11.06
N GLY A 151 11.22 -14.86 11.50
CA GLY A 151 12.36 -14.56 10.63
C GLY A 151 13.38 -15.69 10.66
N GLY A 152 13.90 -16.09 9.48
CA GLY A 152 14.94 -17.11 9.33
C GLY A 152 15.97 -16.74 8.25
N GLY A 153 16.95 -17.57 8.04
CA GLY A 153 17.98 -17.35 7.03
C GLY A 153 18.71 -16.03 7.20
N GLU A 154 18.62 -15.17 6.19
CA GLU A 154 19.17 -13.79 6.24
C GLU A 154 18.28 -12.81 7.01
N GLY A 155 17.31 -13.29 7.80
CA GLY A 155 16.40 -12.50 8.62
C GLY A 155 15.04 -12.24 7.97
N PHE A 156 14.65 -13.06 6.99
CA PHE A 156 13.40 -12.91 6.24
C PHE A 156 12.35 -13.95 6.62
N SER A 157 11.09 -13.55 6.58
CA SER A 157 9.96 -14.42 6.88
C SER A 157 9.66 -15.44 5.77
N ASN A 158 10.19 -15.26 4.56
CA ASN A 158 9.99 -16.18 3.43
C ASN A 158 10.97 -17.38 3.41
N THR A 159 11.71 -17.58 4.49
CA THR A 159 12.65 -18.71 4.67
C THR A 159 11.90 -19.99 5.03
N GLY A 160 12.21 -21.07 4.32
CA GLY A 160 11.51 -22.35 4.49
C GLY A 160 11.52 -22.91 5.89
N ASP A 161 12.65 -22.79 6.59
CA ASP A 161 12.88 -23.36 7.93
C ASP A 161 12.00 -22.78 9.04
N VAL A 162 11.38 -21.61 8.81
CA VAL A 162 10.51 -20.94 9.80
C VAL A 162 9.02 -20.95 9.41
N LEU A 163 8.68 -21.51 8.25
CA LEU A 163 7.31 -21.49 7.73
C LEU A 163 6.57 -22.80 8.02
N PHE A 164 6.38 -23.10 9.30
CA PHE A 164 5.67 -24.30 9.74
C PHE A 164 4.18 -24.24 9.46
N MET A 165 3.56 -25.41 9.24
CA MET A 165 2.12 -25.59 9.13
C MET A 165 1.64 -26.41 10.33
N SER A 166 1.11 -25.74 11.35
CA SER A 166 0.45 -26.38 12.47
C SER A 166 -1.02 -26.71 12.14
N PRO A 167 -1.67 -27.66 12.85
CA PRO A 167 -3.11 -27.88 12.72
C PRO A 167 -3.93 -26.59 12.92
N ALA A 168 -3.58 -25.77 13.91
CA ALA A 168 -4.26 -24.50 14.17
C ALA A 168 -4.07 -23.49 13.01
N ALA A 169 -2.90 -23.47 12.37
CA ALA A 169 -2.68 -22.68 11.17
C ALA A 169 -3.57 -23.14 10.01
N LEU A 170 -3.69 -24.46 9.83
CA LEU A 170 -4.53 -25.03 8.78
C LEU A 170 -6.01 -24.64 8.97
N ASP A 171 -6.53 -24.65 10.19
CA ASP A 171 -7.89 -24.18 10.49
C ASP A 171 -8.10 -22.70 10.11
N LYS A 172 -7.08 -21.86 10.35
CA LYS A 172 -7.14 -20.46 9.93
C LYS A 172 -7.18 -20.30 8.40
N TYR A 173 -6.41 -21.11 7.68
CA TYR A 173 -6.47 -21.14 6.21
C TYR A 173 -7.81 -21.62 5.69
N PHE A 174 -8.43 -22.62 6.32
CA PHE A 174 -9.81 -23.03 6.00
C PHE A 174 -10.81 -21.90 6.23
N GLY A 175 -10.71 -21.23 7.38
CA GLY A 175 -11.56 -20.07 7.69
C GLY A 175 -11.39 -18.94 6.68
N ALA A 176 -10.15 -18.63 6.29
CA ALA A 176 -9.84 -17.62 5.29
C ALA A 176 -10.37 -17.99 3.90
N ALA A 177 -10.17 -19.26 3.47
CA ALA A 177 -10.67 -19.74 2.19
C ALA A 177 -12.22 -19.67 2.11
N ARG A 178 -12.92 -20.01 3.19
CA ARG A 178 -14.38 -19.83 3.28
C ARG A 178 -14.78 -18.37 3.18
N LYS A 179 -14.07 -17.48 3.91
CA LYS A 179 -14.30 -16.03 3.77
C LYS A 179 -14.13 -15.55 2.34
N VAL A 180 -13.06 -15.98 1.63
CA VAL A 180 -12.88 -15.65 0.21
C VAL A 180 -14.02 -16.17 -0.63
N ALA A 181 -14.44 -17.42 -0.44
CA ALA A 181 -15.57 -17.99 -1.16
C ALA A 181 -16.90 -17.24 -0.91
N ASP A 182 -17.09 -16.68 0.30
CA ASP A 182 -18.25 -15.87 0.63
C ASP A 182 -18.29 -14.52 -0.13
N PHE A 183 -17.16 -14.04 -0.62
CA PHE A 183 -17.09 -12.84 -1.47
C PHE A 183 -17.32 -13.14 -2.94
N ALA A 184 -17.37 -14.42 -3.34
CA ALA A 184 -17.50 -14.82 -4.72
C ALA A 184 -18.95 -14.86 -5.17
N THR A 185 -19.22 -14.27 -6.34
CA THR A 185 -20.39 -14.58 -7.18
C THR A 185 -19.94 -15.55 -8.24
N ILE A 186 -20.63 -16.68 -8.36
CA ILE A 186 -20.25 -17.77 -9.26
C ILE A 186 -21.39 -18.04 -10.24
N MET A 187 -21.19 -17.67 -11.49
CA MET A 187 -22.18 -17.79 -12.55
C MET A 187 -21.57 -18.44 -13.79
N PRO A 188 -22.35 -19.25 -14.54
CA PRO A 188 -21.83 -19.95 -15.71
C PRO A 188 -21.31 -19.03 -16.82
N GLY A 189 -21.99 -17.92 -17.03
CA GLY A 189 -21.65 -16.99 -18.11
C GLY A 189 -20.44 -16.13 -17.83
N THR A 190 -20.21 -15.74 -16.56
CA THR A 190 -19.16 -14.80 -16.15
C THR A 190 -18.03 -15.42 -15.36
N GLY A 191 -18.24 -16.64 -14.90
CA GLY A 191 -17.28 -17.33 -14.06
C GLY A 191 -17.34 -16.91 -12.60
N ILE A 192 -16.18 -16.84 -11.98
CA ILE A 192 -16.02 -16.47 -10.57
C ILE A 192 -15.65 -14.99 -10.50
N VAL A 193 -16.50 -14.21 -9.89
CA VAL A 193 -16.29 -12.78 -9.64
C VAL A 193 -16.26 -12.55 -8.14
N PHE A 194 -15.20 -11.95 -7.66
CA PHE A 194 -15.08 -11.60 -6.25
C PHE A 194 -15.51 -10.16 -6.03
N ASN A 195 -16.16 -9.91 -4.91
CA ASN A 195 -16.73 -8.63 -4.54
C ASN A 195 -15.97 -8.01 -3.37
N SER A 196 -16.06 -6.70 -3.20
CA SER A 196 -15.43 -5.99 -2.08
C SER A 196 -16.10 -6.24 -0.73
N GLN A 197 -17.35 -6.68 -0.75
CA GLN A 197 -18.10 -7.02 0.47
C GLN A 197 -18.63 -8.45 0.42
N ARG A 198 -18.81 -9.02 1.61
CA ARG A 198 -19.51 -10.29 1.77
C ARG A 198 -20.90 -10.19 1.17
N ILE A 199 -21.17 -11.05 0.24
CA ILE A 199 -22.50 -11.21 -0.30
C ILE A 199 -23.23 -12.13 0.65
N GLY A 200 -23.95 -11.53 1.63
CA GLY A 200 -24.68 -12.29 2.63
C GLY A 200 -25.75 -13.18 2.02
N LEU A 201 -26.29 -14.07 2.82
CA LEU A 201 -27.39 -14.97 2.49
C LEU A 201 -28.63 -14.16 2.01
N ARG A 202 -28.96 -14.10 0.99
CA ARG A 202 -29.48 -14.06 -0.39
C ARG A 202 -30.99 -13.89 -0.41
N GLY A 203 -31.41 -12.61 -0.47
CA GLY A 203 -32.71 -12.29 -1.01
C GLY A 203 -32.65 -12.11 -2.56
N PRO A 204 -33.77 -12.15 -3.25
CA PRO A 204 -33.82 -11.96 -4.70
C PRO A 204 -33.12 -10.72 -5.23
N GLU A 205 -33.08 -9.65 -4.44
CA GLU A 205 -32.41 -8.39 -4.80
C GLU A 205 -30.88 -8.49 -4.76
N GLN A 206 -30.34 -9.29 -3.85
CA GLN A 206 -28.88 -9.52 -3.79
C GLN A 206 -28.40 -10.38 -4.97
N VAL A 207 -29.20 -11.36 -5.38
CA VAL A 207 -28.93 -12.15 -6.59
C VAL A 207 -28.96 -11.25 -7.83
N LYS A 208 -29.87 -10.30 -7.88
CA LYS A 208 -29.95 -9.32 -8.96
C LYS A 208 -28.73 -8.39 -8.98
N ALA A 209 -28.30 -7.88 -7.84
CA ALA A 209 -27.08 -7.06 -7.74
C ALA A 209 -25.82 -7.85 -8.16
N GLN A 210 -25.74 -9.13 -7.80
CA GLN A 210 -24.64 -10.02 -8.20
C GLN A 210 -24.62 -10.26 -9.72
N ALA A 211 -25.78 -10.51 -10.31
CA ALA A 211 -25.92 -10.67 -11.76
C ALA A 211 -25.52 -9.38 -12.50
N GLN A 212 -25.94 -8.23 -11.97
CA GLN A 212 -25.52 -6.91 -12.49
C GLN A 212 -24.01 -6.74 -12.46
N GLN A 213 -23.39 -7.10 -11.37
CA GLN A 213 -21.94 -7.01 -11.24
C GLN A 213 -21.19 -7.98 -12.16
N ALA A 214 -21.68 -9.20 -12.28
CA ALA A 214 -21.10 -10.18 -13.18
C ALA A 214 -21.17 -9.72 -14.65
N LEU A 215 -22.31 -9.15 -15.06
CA LEU A 215 -22.46 -8.53 -16.37
C LEU A 215 -21.50 -7.36 -16.58
N TYR A 216 -21.29 -6.55 -15.57
CA TYR A 216 -20.38 -5.42 -15.60
C TYR A 216 -18.91 -5.86 -15.82
N VAL A 217 -18.44 -6.88 -15.07
CA VAL A 217 -17.08 -7.40 -15.23
C VAL A 217 -16.87 -8.02 -16.61
N TRP A 218 -17.85 -8.77 -17.10
CA TRP A 218 -17.81 -9.30 -18.47
C TRP A 218 -17.71 -8.16 -19.50
N TYR A 219 -18.52 -7.13 -19.30
CA TYR A 219 -18.49 -5.96 -20.19
C TYR A 219 -17.13 -5.27 -20.20
N GLN A 220 -16.50 -5.08 -19.05
CA GLN A 220 -15.15 -4.52 -18.97
C GLN A 220 -14.15 -5.30 -19.81
N GLN A 221 -14.24 -6.61 -19.78
CA GLN A 221 -13.30 -7.48 -20.47
C GLN A 221 -13.57 -7.55 -21.99
N LYS A 222 -14.81 -7.44 -22.40
CA LYS A 222 -15.25 -7.74 -23.77
C LYS A 222 -15.66 -6.52 -24.58
N ALA A 223 -16.43 -5.62 -24.00
CA ALA A 223 -16.99 -4.46 -24.69
C ALA A 223 -16.16 -3.19 -24.51
N ALA A 224 -15.65 -2.93 -23.31
CA ALA A 224 -14.91 -1.71 -23.02
C ALA A 224 -13.70 -1.45 -23.93
N PRO A 225 -12.91 -2.45 -24.34
CA PRO A 225 -11.79 -2.23 -25.26
C PRO A 225 -12.22 -1.70 -26.65
N HIS A 226 -13.48 -1.87 -27.02
CA HIS A 226 -14.03 -1.44 -28.31
C HIS A 226 -14.76 -0.11 -28.21
N LEU A 227 -14.89 0.46 -27.02
CA LEU A 227 -15.57 1.73 -26.82
C LEU A 227 -14.64 2.91 -27.11
N PRO A 228 -15.18 3.98 -27.67
CA PRO A 228 -14.43 5.20 -27.89
C PRO A 228 -14.09 5.90 -26.58
N LYS A 229 -13.01 6.69 -26.62
CA LYS A 229 -12.49 7.42 -25.46
C LYS A 229 -13.40 8.49 -24.88
N ASP A 230 -14.37 9.00 -25.64
CA ASP A 230 -15.29 10.03 -25.19
C ASP A 230 -16.17 9.60 -24.01
N PHE A 231 -16.33 8.29 -23.78
CA PHE A 231 -16.95 7.79 -22.56
C PHE A 231 -16.09 7.98 -21.31
N ASP A 232 -14.79 8.10 -21.50
CA ASP A 232 -13.85 8.27 -20.38
C ASP A 232 -13.66 9.73 -19.97
N ASP A 233 -14.01 10.68 -20.82
CA ASP A 233 -13.67 12.11 -20.67
C ASP A 233 -14.80 12.98 -20.12
N MET A 234 -15.96 12.43 -19.80
CA MET A 234 -17.11 13.18 -19.26
C MET A 234 -17.49 14.37 -20.15
N ARG A 235 -17.95 14.06 -21.36
CA ARG A 235 -18.22 15.06 -22.43
C ARG A 235 -19.71 15.44 -22.54
N GLU A 236 -20.44 15.43 -21.42
CA GLU A 236 -21.87 15.73 -21.41
C GLU A 236 -22.18 17.11 -22.00
N ALA A 237 -21.31 18.10 -21.75
CA ALA A 237 -21.45 19.45 -22.34
C ALA A 237 -21.40 19.39 -23.87
N ASP A 238 -20.51 18.58 -24.45
CA ASP A 238 -20.39 18.44 -25.91
C ASP A 238 -21.65 17.78 -26.51
N TYR A 239 -22.18 16.76 -25.83
CA TYR A 239 -23.45 16.14 -26.24
C TYR A 239 -24.63 17.14 -26.17
N MET A 240 -24.70 17.94 -25.11
CA MET A 240 -25.74 18.98 -24.97
C MET A 240 -25.64 20.07 -26.04
N ILE A 241 -24.41 20.48 -26.37
CA ILE A 241 -24.18 21.49 -27.44
C ILE A 241 -24.56 20.91 -28.81
N ALA A 242 -24.24 19.61 -29.04
CA ALA A 242 -24.66 18.92 -30.27
C ALA A 242 -26.19 18.84 -30.37
N CYS A 243 -26.90 18.50 -29.30
CA CYS A 243 -28.35 18.51 -29.23
C CYS A 243 -28.92 19.95 -29.50
N TRP A 244 -28.27 20.99 -28.96
CA TRP A 244 -28.65 22.36 -29.19
C TRP A 244 -28.46 22.76 -30.67
N LYS A 245 -27.34 22.39 -31.30
CA LYS A 245 -27.12 22.59 -32.76
C LYS A 245 -28.17 21.86 -33.59
N HIS A 246 -28.48 20.62 -33.25
CA HIS A 246 -29.53 19.84 -33.91
C HIS A 246 -30.88 20.55 -33.82
N LYS A 247 -31.25 21.06 -32.64
CA LYS A 247 -32.53 21.78 -32.45
C LYS A 247 -32.62 23.06 -33.24
N HIS A 248 -31.57 23.90 -33.22
CA HIS A 248 -31.61 25.25 -33.73
C HIS A 248 -31.10 25.39 -35.18
N PHE A 249 -30.08 24.61 -35.56
CA PHE A 249 -29.50 24.69 -36.92
C PHE A 249 -29.99 23.55 -37.82
N LYS A 250 -30.78 22.63 -37.28
CA LYS A 250 -31.28 21.43 -37.99
C LYS A 250 -30.20 20.51 -38.56
N THR A 251 -28.99 20.63 -38.06
CA THR A 251 -27.88 19.73 -38.44
C THR A 251 -28.18 18.28 -38.02
N PRO A 252 -28.04 17.27 -38.90
CA PRO A 252 -28.29 15.90 -38.55
C PRO A 252 -27.40 15.40 -37.39
N LEU A 253 -27.96 14.56 -36.53
CA LEU A 253 -27.19 14.02 -35.36
C LEU A 253 -25.98 13.19 -35.80
N GLU A 254 -26.10 12.47 -36.92
CA GLU A 254 -25.01 11.70 -37.53
C GLU A 254 -23.81 12.56 -37.90
N GLN A 255 -24.12 13.72 -38.51
CA GLN A 255 -23.11 14.72 -38.89
C GLN A 255 -22.44 15.29 -37.62
N LEU A 256 -23.24 15.72 -36.63
CA LEU A 256 -22.74 16.30 -35.37
C LEU A 256 -21.92 15.28 -34.57
N ALA A 257 -22.33 14.02 -34.57
CA ALA A 257 -21.55 12.95 -33.96
C ALA A 257 -20.17 12.78 -34.60
N LYS A 258 -20.14 12.78 -35.95
CA LYS A 258 -18.88 12.68 -36.71
C LYS A 258 -17.98 13.90 -36.50
N GLU A 259 -18.52 15.12 -36.59
CA GLU A 259 -17.75 16.35 -36.38
C GLU A 259 -17.22 16.51 -34.97
N GLY A 260 -18.00 16.11 -33.96
CA GLY A 260 -17.64 16.20 -32.56
C GLY A 260 -16.86 15.00 -32.01
N GLY A 261 -16.69 13.94 -32.81
CA GLY A 261 -16.16 12.66 -32.31
C GLY A 261 -17.01 12.08 -31.20
N LEU A 262 -18.35 12.23 -31.31
CA LEU A 262 -19.31 11.76 -30.31
C LEU A 262 -19.92 10.41 -30.72
N GLN A 263 -20.41 9.69 -29.74
CA GLN A 263 -21.11 8.43 -30.00
C GLN A 263 -22.56 8.69 -30.43
N LEU A 264 -22.90 8.31 -31.65
CA LEU A 264 -24.21 8.58 -32.21
C LEU A 264 -25.35 7.98 -31.35
N PRO A 265 -25.33 6.73 -30.89
CA PRO A 265 -26.39 6.21 -30.02
C PRO A 265 -26.54 7.00 -28.72
N PHE A 266 -25.43 7.44 -28.15
CA PHE A 266 -25.43 8.23 -26.91
C PHE A 266 -26.00 9.62 -27.18
N LEU A 267 -25.61 10.25 -28.31
CA LEU A 267 -26.14 11.54 -28.73
C LEU A 267 -27.66 11.47 -29.02
N GLN A 268 -28.13 10.40 -29.64
CA GLN A 268 -29.56 10.17 -29.88
C GLN A 268 -30.34 10.10 -28.55
N ASN A 269 -29.82 9.38 -27.58
CA ASN A 269 -30.47 9.28 -26.27
C ASN A 269 -30.45 10.59 -25.51
N TRP A 270 -29.36 11.36 -25.59
CA TRP A 270 -29.30 12.73 -25.06
C TRP A 270 -30.36 13.63 -25.71
N ASN A 271 -30.44 13.58 -27.02
CA ASN A 271 -31.42 14.40 -27.76
C ASN A 271 -32.87 14.03 -27.38
N ASN A 272 -33.16 12.74 -27.25
CA ASN A 272 -34.47 12.28 -26.79
C ASN A 272 -34.76 12.74 -25.35
N LEU A 273 -33.77 12.65 -24.46
CA LEU A 273 -33.91 13.08 -23.07
C LEU A 273 -34.21 14.57 -22.95
N VAL A 274 -33.36 15.42 -23.52
CA VAL A 274 -33.48 16.89 -23.33
C VAL A 274 -34.72 17.49 -24.03
N ASN A 275 -35.25 16.81 -25.05
CA ASN A 275 -36.46 17.22 -25.75
C ASN A 275 -37.74 16.55 -25.21
N ALA A 276 -37.65 15.56 -24.33
CA ALA A 276 -38.83 14.90 -23.77
C ALA A 276 -39.72 15.90 -23.00
N THR A 277 -41.03 15.80 -23.17
CA THR A 277 -42.03 16.67 -22.53
C THR A 277 -42.53 16.11 -21.21
N GLU A 278 -42.65 14.77 -21.15
CA GLU A 278 -43.12 14.08 -19.95
C GLU A 278 -42.11 14.11 -18.83
N PRO A 279 -42.54 14.33 -17.59
CA PRO A 279 -41.67 14.21 -16.42
C PRO A 279 -41.04 12.82 -16.34
N LYS A 280 -39.75 12.76 -16.07
CA LYS A 280 -39.01 11.50 -15.98
C LYS A 280 -38.47 11.25 -14.56
N SER A 281 -37.73 12.20 -14.05
CA SER A 281 -37.18 12.14 -12.70
C SER A 281 -36.73 13.54 -12.28
N ARG A 282 -36.62 13.76 -10.97
CA ARG A 282 -36.14 15.03 -10.41
C ARG A 282 -34.84 15.51 -11.07
N PHE A 283 -33.82 14.66 -11.11
CA PHE A 283 -32.50 15.04 -11.67
C PHE A 283 -32.56 15.32 -13.17
N LEU A 284 -33.23 14.45 -13.92
CA LEU A 284 -33.32 14.61 -15.36
C LEU A 284 -34.18 15.81 -15.75
N ASP A 285 -35.22 16.09 -14.97
CA ASP A 285 -36.10 17.23 -15.23
C ASP A 285 -35.40 18.55 -14.94
N LEU A 286 -34.59 18.63 -13.89
CA LEU A 286 -33.72 19.78 -13.64
C LEU A 286 -32.71 20.01 -14.78
N THR A 287 -32.06 18.97 -15.25
CA THR A 287 -31.14 19.02 -16.37
C THR A 287 -31.84 19.47 -17.65
N ARG A 288 -33.06 19.00 -17.91
CA ARG A 288 -33.87 19.37 -19.07
C ARG A 288 -34.31 20.84 -19.03
N VAL A 289 -34.73 21.31 -17.86
CA VAL A 289 -35.09 22.74 -17.66
C VAL A 289 -33.87 23.60 -17.93
N ALA A 290 -32.74 23.32 -17.27
CA ALA A 290 -31.52 24.08 -17.47
C ALA A 290 -31.04 24.07 -18.94
N TRP A 291 -31.16 22.94 -19.64
CA TRP A 291 -30.81 22.89 -21.07
C TRP A 291 -31.77 23.70 -21.94
N ARG A 292 -33.08 23.75 -21.65
CA ARG A 292 -34.09 24.51 -22.40
C ARG A 292 -33.93 26.02 -22.22
N GLU A 293 -33.36 26.45 -21.12
CA GLU A 293 -33.08 27.85 -20.83
C GLU A 293 -31.80 28.36 -21.49
N LEU A 294 -31.05 27.48 -22.20
CA LEU A 294 -29.88 27.92 -22.97
C LEU A 294 -30.32 28.93 -24.07
N PRO A 295 -29.53 30.00 -24.31
CA PRO A 295 -29.86 31.02 -25.28
C PRO A 295 -30.15 30.49 -26.68
N VAL A 296 -31.05 31.15 -27.40
CA VAL A 296 -31.30 30.89 -28.82
C VAL A 296 -30.15 31.43 -29.68
N PRO A 297 -30.03 31.00 -30.96
CA PRO A 297 -29.03 31.52 -31.86
C PRO A 297 -29.10 33.05 -32.00
N ASP A 298 -27.95 33.71 -32.07
CA ASP A 298 -27.87 35.15 -32.39
C ASP A 298 -28.19 35.36 -33.90
N ALA A 299 -29.22 36.10 -34.18
CA ALA A 299 -29.63 36.43 -35.56
C ALA A 299 -28.53 37.20 -36.33
N ALA A 300 -27.68 37.98 -35.62
CA ALA A 300 -26.55 38.68 -36.21
C ALA A 300 -25.34 37.80 -36.56
N LYS A 301 -25.31 36.56 -36.05
CA LYS A 301 -24.21 35.61 -36.24
C LYS A 301 -24.74 34.22 -36.64
N PRO A 302 -25.33 34.09 -37.80
CA PRO A 302 -25.96 32.84 -38.22
C PRO A 302 -24.95 31.69 -38.26
N GLY A 303 -25.36 30.53 -37.76
CA GLY A 303 -24.53 29.30 -37.72
C GLY A 303 -23.46 29.24 -36.61
N GLN A 304 -23.31 30.31 -35.80
CA GLN A 304 -22.39 30.29 -34.67
C GLN A 304 -23.10 29.88 -33.36
N VAL A 305 -22.46 29.07 -32.56
CA VAL A 305 -22.93 28.77 -31.21
C VAL A 305 -22.54 29.91 -30.27
N PRO A 306 -23.50 30.58 -29.61
CA PRO A 306 -23.19 31.62 -28.64
C PRO A 306 -22.30 31.09 -27.52
N GLN A 307 -21.34 31.90 -27.06
CA GLN A 307 -20.48 31.51 -25.94
C GLN A 307 -21.31 31.14 -24.69
N ALA A 308 -22.40 31.88 -24.46
CA ALA A 308 -23.30 31.59 -23.33
C ALA A 308 -23.96 30.21 -23.40
N VAL A 309 -24.14 29.62 -24.59
CA VAL A 309 -24.59 28.19 -24.72
C VAL A 309 -23.50 27.23 -24.27
N THR A 310 -22.26 27.53 -24.66
CA THR A 310 -21.11 26.67 -24.25
C THR A 310 -20.89 26.75 -22.74
N ASP A 311 -20.97 27.95 -22.18
CA ASP A 311 -20.80 28.16 -20.74
C ASP A 311 -21.95 27.54 -19.96
N GLY A 312 -23.18 27.65 -20.43
CA GLY A 312 -24.35 27.03 -19.82
C GLY A 312 -24.30 25.52 -19.87
N ALA A 313 -23.88 24.91 -20.99
CA ALA A 313 -23.71 23.47 -21.11
C ALA A 313 -22.62 22.93 -20.12
N LYS A 314 -21.51 23.66 -19.99
CA LYS A 314 -20.47 23.33 -18.99
C LYS A 314 -20.97 23.46 -17.54
N ALA A 315 -21.80 24.47 -17.27
CA ALA A 315 -22.41 24.63 -15.95
C ALA A 315 -23.36 23.48 -15.63
N ILE A 316 -24.17 23.02 -16.59
CA ILE A 316 -25.02 21.84 -16.42
C ILE A 316 -24.16 20.59 -16.19
N GLN A 317 -23.10 20.40 -16.96
CA GLN A 317 -22.16 19.28 -16.73
C GLN A 317 -21.54 19.34 -15.34
N ALA A 318 -21.10 20.50 -14.89
CA ALA A 318 -20.54 20.66 -13.54
C ALA A 318 -21.57 20.32 -12.44
N GLN A 319 -22.82 20.66 -12.65
CA GLN A 319 -23.92 20.28 -11.75
C GLN A 319 -24.16 18.76 -11.73
N LEU A 320 -24.23 18.13 -12.89
CA LEU A 320 -24.33 16.67 -13.00
C LEU A 320 -23.20 15.98 -12.25
N LEU A 321 -21.97 16.47 -12.40
CA LEU A 321 -20.80 16.00 -11.68
C LEU A 321 -20.92 16.23 -10.17
N SER A 322 -21.50 17.34 -9.74
CA SER A 322 -21.67 17.64 -8.32
C SER A 322 -22.58 16.64 -7.61
N TRP A 323 -23.61 16.17 -8.29
CA TRP A 323 -24.53 15.17 -7.74
C TRP A 323 -23.88 13.79 -7.58
N ASN A 324 -22.89 13.46 -8.40
CA ASN A 324 -22.20 12.18 -8.36
C ASN A 324 -20.99 12.15 -7.44
N ASN A 325 -20.31 13.29 -7.35
CA ASN A 325 -19.10 13.41 -6.57
C ASN A 325 -19.16 14.70 -5.77
N PRO A 326 -19.93 14.72 -4.68
CA PRO A 326 -20.13 15.93 -3.89
C PRO A 326 -18.80 16.36 -3.29
N LYS A 327 -18.08 17.22 -4.02
CA LYS A 327 -16.91 17.92 -3.51
C LYS A 327 -17.39 19.13 -2.74
N LYS A 328 -16.85 19.33 -1.56
CA LYS A 328 -17.12 20.51 -0.77
C LYS A 328 -16.04 21.54 -0.97
N PRO A 329 -16.40 22.80 -1.09
CA PRO A 329 -15.41 23.87 -1.09
C PRO A 329 -14.61 23.85 0.20
N GLY A 330 -13.32 23.59 0.11
CA GLY A 330 -12.40 23.64 1.25
C GLY A 330 -12.56 22.54 2.30
N SER A 331 -13.33 21.47 2.06
CA SER A 331 -13.54 20.43 3.06
C SER A 331 -13.64 19.02 2.46
N GLY A 332 -13.32 18.00 3.27
CA GLY A 332 -13.57 16.62 2.93
C GLY A 332 -14.98 16.18 3.34
N VAL A 333 -15.65 15.35 2.55
CA VAL A 333 -16.86 14.64 2.97
C VAL A 333 -16.44 13.38 3.69
N GLN A 334 -16.74 13.27 4.96
CA GLN A 334 -16.63 12.01 5.70
C GLN A 334 -18.02 11.39 5.77
N ARG A 335 -18.18 10.23 5.13
CA ARG A 335 -19.39 9.43 5.28
C ARG A 335 -19.29 8.63 6.55
N GLN A 336 -20.37 8.61 7.29
CA GLN A 336 -20.41 7.88 8.52
C GLN A 336 -21.57 6.90 8.57
N GLN A 337 -21.59 6.13 9.61
CA GLN A 337 -22.44 5.02 9.94
C GLN A 337 -23.88 5.15 9.45
N GLN A 338 -24.41 4.06 8.92
CA GLN A 338 -25.83 3.83 8.89
C GLN A 338 -26.31 3.64 10.34
N ASP A 339 -27.35 4.35 10.72
CA ASP A 339 -28.08 3.99 11.92
C ASP A 339 -28.91 2.71 11.69
N ALA A 340 -29.53 2.20 12.74
CA ALA A 340 -30.28 0.96 12.70
C ALA A 340 -31.45 0.98 11.68
N ASP A 341 -31.92 2.16 11.31
CA ASP A 341 -33.04 2.36 10.39
C ASP A 341 -32.58 2.62 8.93
N GLY A 342 -31.29 2.59 8.67
CA GLY A 342 -30.71 2.84 7.35
C GLY A 342 -30.64 4.32 6.97
N ILE A 343 -30.78 5.22 7.91
CA ILE A 343 -30.68 6.67 7.75
C ILE A 343 -29.21 7.06 7.77
N ARG A 344 -28.78 7.89 6.82
CA ARG A 344 -27.44 8.45 6.84
C ARG A 344 -27.41 9.85 7.40
N ALA A 345 -26.61 10.03 8.44
CA ALA A 345 -26.12 11.33 8.82
C ALA A 345 -24.85 11.64 8.02
N TYR A 346 -24.77 12.84 7.47
CA TYR A 346 -23.63 13.30 6.67
C TYR A 346 -22.80 14.29 7.45
N GLN A 347 -21.49 14.09 7.46
CA GLN A 347 -20.55 14.92 8.20
C GLN A 347 -19.77 15.84 7.26
N MET A 348 -19.52 17.07 7.71
CA MET A 348 -18.65 18.02 7.05
C MET A 348 -17.64 18.60 8.05
N ASN A 349 -16.39 18.71 7.57
CA ASN A 349 -15.32 19.37 8.29
C ASN A 349 -14.72 20.45 7.40
N ILE A 350 -14.59 21.67 7.91
CA ILE A 350 -13.88 22.74 7.21
C ILE A 350 -12.82 23.36 8.11
N GLU A 351 -11.73 23.79 7.50
CA GLU A 351 -10.73 24.62 8.17
C GLU A 351 -11.27 26.03 8.33
N VAL A 352 -11.24 26.55 9.56
CA VAL A 352 -11.75 27.89 9.88
C VAL A 352 -10.70 28.76 10.60
N LYS A 353 -9.43 28.38 10.53
CA LYS A 353 -8.34 29.13 11.15
C LYS A 353 -8.31 30.59 10.68
N GLY A 354 -8.35 31.50 11.64
CA GLY A 354 -8.38 32.95 11.35
C GLY A 354 -9.71 33.50 10.84
N LYS A 355 -10.77 32.67 10.80
CA LYS A 355 -12.12 33.11 10.42
C LYS A 355 -12.93 33.48 11.67
N LYS A 356 -13.78 34.50 11.53
CA LYS A 356 -14.69 34.93 12.61
C LYS A 356 -16.05 34.27 12.54
N GLN A 357 -16.40 33.72 11.37
CA GLN A 357 -17.69 33.08 11.12
C GLN A 357 -17.58 31.99 10.06
N ALA A 358 -18.56 31.10 10.04
CA ALA A 358 -18.81 30.13 9.00
C ALA A 358 -20.29 30.16 8.60
N PHE A 359 -20.63 29.48 7.51
CA PHE A 359 -21.99 29.47 6.97
C PHE A 359 -22.46 28.04 6.74
N LEU A 360 -23.62 27.73 7.31
CA LEU A 360 -24.41 26.55 6.95
C LEU A 360 -25.37 26.96 5.83
N CYS A 361 -25.17 26.44 4.66
CA CYS A 361 -25.97 26.76 3.47
C CYS A 361 -26.88 25.59 3.16
N ILE A 362 -28.18 25.76 3.26
CA ILE A 362 -29.19 24.75 2.96
C ILE A 362 -30.01 25.23 1.77
N GLY A 363 -29.96 24.53 0.65
CA GLY A 363 -30.75 24.78 -0.54
C GLY A 363 -31.82 23.70 -0.74
N ASP A 364 -32.82 23.97 -1.54
CA ASP A 364 -33.98 23.13 -1.84
C ASP A 364 -33.78 22.23 -3.10
N ASP A 365 -32.55 22.06 -3.54
CA ASP A 365 -32.18 21.28 -4.74
C ASP A 365 -32.86 21.77 -6.05
N GLY A 366 -33.49 22.93 -6.01
CA GLY A 366 -34.16 23.56 -7.15
C GLY A 366 -35.52 22.98 -7.51
N ASP A 367 -36.08 22.10 -6.69
CA ASP A 367 -37.38 21.47 -6.90
C ASP A 367 -38.50 22.00 -5.99
N GLY A 368 -38.19 23.04 -5.21
CA GLY A 368 -39.08 23.64 -4.22
C GLY A 368 -38.75 23.19 -2.80
N ASN A 369 -39.27 23.93 -1.84
CA ASN A 369 -38.89 23.76 -0.42
C ASN A 369 -39.83 22.82 0.35
N LYS A 370 -40.65 22.07 -0.34
CA LYS A 370 -41.61 21.17 0.31
C LYS A 370 -40.89 19.96 0.90
N GLY A 371 -40.94 19.79 2.19
CA GLY A 371 -40.28 18.69 2.88
C GLY A 371 -38.80 18.93 3.21
N ASP A 372 -38.23 20.05 2.82
CA ASP A 372 -36.81 20.35 2.87
C ASP A 372 -36.39 20.98 4.19
N ILE A 373 -36.29 20.16 5.22
CA ILE A 373 -35.79 20.58 6.52
C ILE A 373 -34.55 19.79 6.88
N ALA A 374 -33.45 20.49 7.10
CA ALA A 374 -32.21 19.94 7.58
C ALA A 374 -32.16 19.96 9.13
N LEU A 375 -31.82 18.84 9.74
CA LEU A 375 -31.48 18.74 11.14
C LEU A 375 -29.96 18.65 11.29
N ILE A 376 -29.37 19.67 11.93
CA ILE A 376 -27.96 19.66 12.29
C ILE A 376 -27.87 19.06 13.69
N THR A 377 -27.50 17.79 13.74
CA THR A 377 -27.54 16.97 14.97
C THR A 377 -26.24 17.05 15.76
N LYS A 378 -25.17 17.52 15.14
CA LYS A 378 -23.88 17.72 15.77
C LYS A 378 -23.20 18.95 15.19
N LEU A 379 -22.66 19.77 16.05
CA LEU A 379 -21.88 20.95 15.67
C LEU A 379 -20.77 21.16 16.70
N ASP A 380 -19.52 20.96 16.26
CA ASP A 380 -18.33 20.98 17.09
C ASP A 380 -17.27 21.92 16.52
N VAL A 381 -16.54 22.59 17.41
CA VAL A 381 -15.39 23.42 17.02
C VAL A 381 -14.11 22.87 17.63
N ARG A 382 -13.13 22.62 16.79
CA ARG A 382 -11.77 22.35 17.24
C ARG A 382 -11.03 23.68 17.36
N THR A 383 -10.41 23.91 18.49
CA THR A 383 -9.59 25.09 18.77
C THR A 383 -8.14 24.70 18.99
N THR A 384 -7.25 25.67 19.10
CA THR A 384 -5.86 25.43 19.52
C THR A 384 -5.71 24.88 20.93
N LYS A 385 -6.79 24.95 21.76
CA LYS A 385 -6.82 24.47 23.16
C LYS A 385 -7.62 23.17 23.35
N GLY A 386 -8.16 22.58 22.27
CA GLY A 386 -8.95 21.35 22.33
C GLY A 386 -10.27 21.42 21.58
N HIS A 387 -11.10 20.42 21.82
CA HIS A 387 -12.40 20.23 21.16
C HIS A 387 -13.52 20.78 22.02
N LEU A 388 -14.46 21.50 21.42
CA LEU A 388 -15.59 22.13 22.11
C LEU A 388 -16.91 21.81 21.38
N GLN A 389 -17.93 21.47 22.13
CA GLN A 389 -19.30 21.51 21.63
C GLN A 389 -19.68 22.96 21.35
N TYR A 390 -20.26 23.21 20.18
CA TYR A 390 -20.57 24.58 19.76
C TYR A 390 -21.51 25.32 20.74
N MET A 391 -22.53 24.64 21.26
CA MET A 391 -23.45 25.20 22.22
C MET A 391 -22.79 25.52 23.57
N ASP A 392 -21.84 24.70 24.02
CA ASP A 392 -21.12 24.96 25.27
C ASP A 392 -20.22 26.20 25.10
N TRP A 393 -19.58 26.32 23.94
CA TRP A 393 -18.82 27.53 23.64
C TRP A 393 -19.72 28.79 23.59
N LEU A 394 -20.90 28.73 22.94
CA LEU A 394 -21.85 29.85 22.90
C LEU A 394 -22.22 30.31 24.30
N ASN A 395 -22.63 29.37 25.15
CA ASN A 395 -23.04 29.67 26.53
C ASN A 395 -21.91 30.28 27.34
N LYS A 396 -20.70 29.73 27.23
CA LYS A 396 -19.52 30.23 27.92
C LYS A 396 -19.14 31.62 27.46
N GLN A 397 -19.06 31.86 26.13
CA GLN A 397 -18.70 33.16 25.57
C GLN A 397 -19.68 34.24 25.94
N MET A 398 -20.99 33.96 25.85
CA MET A 398 -22.04 34.92 26.29
C MET A 398 -21.91 35.26 27.77
N GLY A 399 -21.65 34.27 28.61
CA GLY A 399 -21.46 34.52 30.05
C GLY A 399 -20.22 35.35 30.37
N GLU A 400 -19.12 35.13 29.64
CA GLU A 400 -17.90 35.93 29.76
C GLU A 400 -18.13 37.38 29.28
N ASP A 401 -18.82 37.58 28.15
CA ASP A 401 -19.14 38.90 27.62
C ASP A 401 -20.10 39.67 28.53
N GLN A 402 -21.12 39.01 29.08
CA GLN A 402 -22.04 39.61 30.04
C GLN A 402 -21.34 40.06 31.33
N LYS A 403 -20.42 39.22 31.84
CA LYS A 403 -19.58 39.61 33.01
C LYS A 403 -18.68 40.80 32.70
N ALA A 404 -18.03 40.79 31.52
CA ALA A 404 -17.19 41.91 31.10
C ALA A 404 -18.01 43.20 30.98
N LEU A 405 -19.22 43.12 30.43
CA LEU A 405 -20.12 44.28 30.27
C LEU A 405 -20.62 44.85 31.63
N ALA A 406 -20.76 43.98 32.63
CA ALA A 406 -21.21 44.36 33.98
C ALA A 406 -20.08 44.93 34.84
N ALA A 407 -18.85 45.00 34.38
CA ALA A 407 -17.73 45.57 35.13
C ALA A 407 -17.90 47.08 35.37
N THR A 408 -17.45 47.54 36.54
CA THR A 408 -17.50 48.94 36.91
C THR A 408 -16.08 49.46 37.11
N PRO A 409 -15.57 50.45 36.30
CA PRO A 409 -16.28 51.15 35.21
C PRO A 409 -16.49 50.27 33.97
N PRO A 410 -17.50 50.59 33.14
CA PRO A 410 -17.75 49.86 31.90
C PRO A 410 -16.50 49.83 30.99
N PRO A 411 -16.24 48.72 30.27
CA PRO A 411 -15.09 48.61 29.42
C PRO A 411 -15.21 49.49 28.18
N ALA A 412 -14.08 49.93 27.62
CA ALA A 412 -14.04 50.80 26.43
C ALA A 412 -14.74 50.21 25.20
N ASN A 413 -14.89 48.89 25.15
CA ASN A 413 -15.53 48.15 24.06
C ASN A 413 -16.99 47.69 24.41
N ALA A 414 -17.65 48.36 25.37
CA ALA A 414 -18.97 47.94 25.85
C ALA A 414 -20.02 47.80 24.73
N GLU A 415 -20.02 48.67 23.74
CA GLU A 415 -20.97 48.60 22.61
C GLU A 415 -20.71 47.42 21.70
N ALA A 416 -19.44 47.09 21.47
CA ALA A 416 -19.05 45.89 20.71
C ALA A 416 -19.44 44.58 21.46
N LEU A 417 -19.32 44.58 22.79
CA LEU A 417 -19.77 43.44 23.60
C LEU A 417 -21.28 43.25 23.52
N LYS A 418 -22.07 44.34 23.58
CA LYS A 418 -23.55 44.27 23.45
C LYS A 418 -23.93 43.69 22.08
N GLN A 419 -23.32 44.15 21.01
CA GLN A 419 -23.55 43.64 19.65
C GLN A 419 -23.24 42.15 19.56
N ARG A 420 -22.05 41.74 20.07
CA ARG A 420 -21.66 40.32 20.07
C ARG A 420 -22.62 39.46 20.88
N ILE A 421 -23.04 39.89 22.07
CA ILE A 421 -24.02 39.16 22.88
C ILE A 421 -25.31 38.99 22.06
N ALA A 422 -25.83 40.04 21.45
CA ALA A 422 -27.05 39.97 20.64
C ALA A 422 -26.92 39.00 19.44
N GLU A 423 -25.79 38.99 18.78
CA GLU A 423 -25.50 38.02 17.70
C GLU A 423 -25.48 36.57 18.22
N LEU A 424 -24.78 36.32 19.33
CA LEU A 424 -24.70 34.99 19.94
C LEU A 424 -26.06 34.51 20.45
N GLU A 425 -26.87 35.40 21.05
CA GLU A 425 -28.25 35.13 21.48
C GLU A 425 -29.14 34.74 20.31
N LYS A 426 -29.06 35.47 19.20
CA LYS A 426 -29.79 35.15 17.96
C LYS A 426 -29.46 33.75 17.48
N VAL A 427 -28.17 33.40 17.43
CA VAL A 427 -27.72 32.04 17.02
C VAL A 427 -28.22 31.00 18.02
N LYS A 428 -28.01 31.23 19.31
CA LYS A 428 -28.46 30.30 20.39
C LYS A 428 -29.96 30.04 20.35
N SER A 429 -30.75 31.10 20.09
CA SER A 429 -32.21 31.00 20.06
C SER A 429 -32.79 30.17 18.92
N ALA A 430 -31.99 29.84 17.90
CA ALA A 430 -32.38 28.97 16.80
C ALA A 430 -32.29 27.47 17.16
N PHE A 431 -31.45 27.10 18.13
CA PHE A 431 -31.31 25.72 18.55
C PHE A 431 -32.55 25.29 19.38
N GLY A 432 -32.91 24.03 19.28
CA GLY A 432 -34.06 23.42 19.95
C GLY A 432 -35.41 23.84 19.35
N LYS A 433 -35.42 24.63 18.31
CA LYS A 433 -36.66 25.12 17.65
C LYS A 433 -36.75 24.51 16.24
N HIS A 434 -37.91 23.96 15.95
CA HIS A 434 -38.21 23.45 14.61
C HIS A 434 -39.06 24.48 13.83
N PRO A 435 -38.80 24.70 12.52
CA PRO A 435 -39.52 25.67 11.69
C PRO A 435 -41.05 25.47 11.69
N GLN A 436 -41.52 24.23 11.86
CA GLN A 436 -42.93 23.85 11.94
C GLN A 436 -43.47 23.84 13.36
N GLY A 437 -42.77 24.41 14.35
CA GLY A 437 -43.22 24.54 15.73
C GLY A 437 -43.09 23.28 16.59
N ARG A 438 -42.57 22.20 16.05
CA ARG A 438 -42.31 20.95 16.76
C ARG A 438 -41.15 21.10 17.76
N GLN A 439 -41.24 20.42 18.89
CA GLN A 439 -40.12 20.32 19.83
C GLN A 439 -39.04 19.40 19.32
N ILE A 440 -37.77 19.84 19.37
CA ILE A 440 -36.58 19.07 19.04
C ILE A 440 -35.58 19.18 20.19
N GLU A 441 -34.56 18.37 20.20
CA GLU A 441 -33.51 18.38 21.22
C GLU A 441 -32.82 19.75 21.28
N PRO A 442 -32.52 20.26 22.50
CA PRO A 442 -31.98 21.63 22.67
C PRO A 442 -30.66 21.89 21.91
N GLY A 443 -29.86 20.85 21.64
CA GLY A 443 -28.59 20.96 20.92
C GLY A 443 -28.74 20.82 19.40
N VAL A 444 -29.95 20.58 18.88
CA VAL A 444 -30.20 20.40 17.45
C VAL A 444 -30.65 21.71 16.82
N LEU A 445 -30.10 22.03 15.65
CA LEU A 445 -30.50 23.17 14.82
C LEU A 445 -31.31 22.66 13.61
N ALA A 446 -32.57 23.08 13.49
CA ALA A 446 -33.40 22.75 12.34
C ALA A 446 -33.48 23.94 11.38
N ILE A 447 -33.18 23.71 10.11
CA ILE A 447 -33.17 24.73 9.08
C ILE A 447 -34.08 24.30 7.92
N ALA A 448 -35.09 25.12 7.63
CA ALA A 448 -35.88 24.96 6.41
C ALA A 448 -35.11 25.57 5.22
N ALA A 449 -35.04 24.85 4.11
CA ALA A 449 -34.48 25.36 2.88
C ALA A 449 -35.44 26.39 2.21
N PRO A 450 -34.92 27.34 1.41
CA PRO A 450 -33.52 27.71 1.26
C PRO A 450 -33.05 28.70 2.35
N LEU A 451 -31.97 28.46 3.03
CA LEU A 451 -31.43 29.36 4.06
C LEU A 451 -29.91 29.18 4.21
N ALA A 452 -29.18 30.30 4.26
CA ALA A 452 -27.81 30.35 4.71
C ALA A 452 -27.75 30.85 6.16
N PHE A 453 -27.35 29.98 7.08
CA PHE A 453 -27.28 30.25 8.52
C PHE A 453 -25.84 30.59 8.91
N THR A 454 -25.65 31.79 9.52
CA THR A 454 -24.32 32.24 9.96
C THR A 454 -23.98 31.70 11.34
N LEU A 455 -22.78 31.15 11.44
CA LEU A 455 -22.21 30.59 12.69
C LEU A 455 -21.02 31.45 13.13
N PRO A 456 -21.10 32.27 14.15
CA PRO A 456 -19.92 32.88 14.79
C PRO A 456 -18.94 31.83 15.28
N LEU A 457 -17.64 32.14 15.29
CA LEU A 457 -16.60 31.21 15.67
C LEU A 457 -15.73 31.77 16.80
N PRO A 458 -15.17 30.89 17.66
CA PRO A 458 -14.11 31.26 18.59
C PRO A 458 -12.89 31.84 17.87
N GLU A 459 -12.23 32.83 18.45
CA GLU A 459 -11.02 33.43 17.85
C GLU A 459 -9.88 32.43 17.56
N ASN A 460 -9.81 31.40 18.38
CA ASN A 460 -8.82 30.33 18.26
C ASN A 460 -9.34 29.08 17.54
N ALA A 461 -10.45 29.18 16.83
CA ALA A 461 -11.01 28.08 16.04
C ALA A 461 -10.05 27.66 14.92
N THR A 462 -9.91 26.35 14.73
CA THR A 462 -9.10 25.78 13.66
C THR A 462 -9.92 24.97 12.67
N TRP A 463 -10.90 24.22 13.17
CA TRP A 463 -11.82 23.40 12.38
C TRP A 463 -13.23 23.48 12.92
N LEU A 464 -14.20 23.47 12.01
CA LEU A 464 -15.63 23.35 12.32
C LEU A 464 -16.12 22.01 11.75
N HIS A 465 -16.75 21.22 12.60
CA HIS A 465 -17.39 19.97 12.24
C HIS A 465 -18.90 20.11 12.37
N ALA A 466 -19.64 19.67 11.37
CA ALA A 466 -21.10 19.62 11.39
C ALA A 466 -21.62 18.29 10.83
N GLU A 467 -22.67 17.79 11.43
CA GLU A 467 -23.39 16.61 10.99
C GLU A 467 -24.85 16.98 10.70
N ALA A 468 -25.32 16.63 9.50
CA ALA A 468 -26.66 16.97 9.04
C ALA A 468 -27.41 15.74 8.51
N ARG A 469 -28.71 15.74 8.70
CA ARG A 469 -29.66 14.79 8.10
C ARG A 469 -30.96 15.49 7.73
N LEU A 470 -31.76 14.86 6.87
CA LEU A 470 -33.13 15.30 6.63
C LEU A 470 -34.00 15.05 7.85
N ASP A 471 -35.00 15.90 8.06
CA ASP A 471 -36.02 15.67 9.08
C ASP A 471 -37.05 14.63 8.61
N LEU A 472 -36.88 13.40 9.10
CA LEU A 472 -37.74 12.27 8.74
C LEU A 472 -39.17 12.32 9.35
N GLN A 473 -39.39 13.24 10.30
CA GLN A 473 -40.69 13.44 10.92
C GLN A 473 -41.49 14.54 10.23
N ASN A 474 -40.95 15.15 9.18
CA ASN A 474 -41.69 16.13 8.38
C ASN A 474 -42.80 15.43 7.61
N PRO A 475 -44.07 15.90 7.68
CA PRO A 475 -45.20 15.33 6.94
C PRO A 475 -44.95 15.27 5.43
N ASP A 476 -44.25 16.24 4.89
CA ASP A 476 -43.97 16.36 3.46
C ASP A 476 -42.65 15.70 3.05
N ILE A 477 -42.07 14.86 3.90
CA ILE A 477 -40.75 14.26 3.71
C ILE A 477 -40.60 13.41 2.42
N ASN A 478 -41.71 12.98 1.82
CA ASN A 478 -41.67 12.23 0.56
C ASN A 478 -41.08 13.04 -0.61
N ASP A 479 -41.21 14.36 -0.56
CA ASP A 479 -40.60 15.27 -1.51
C ASP A 479 -39.26 15.87 -0.99
N GLY A 480 -38.88 15.55 0.25
CA GLY A 480 -37.77 16.16 0.93
C GLY A 480 -36.39 15.81 0.33
N THR A 481 -35.70 16.83 -0.16
CA THR A 481 -34.28 16.83 -0.50
C THR A 481 -33.66 18.13 -0.05
N ILE A 482 -32.41 18.07 0.36
CA ILE A 482 -31.66 19.29 0.65
C ILE A 482 -30.30 19.25 -0.04
N GLN A 483 -29.87 20.39 -0.52
CA GLN A 483 -28.46 20.63 -0.74
C GLN A 483 -27.89 21.28 0.50
N TRP A 484 -26.76 20.83 0.97
CA TRP A 484 -26.11 21.50 2.07
C TRP A 484 -24.60 21.61 1.93
N ALA A 485 -24.08 22.74 2.39
CA ALA A 485 -22.67 23.03 2.42
C ALA A 485 -22.29 23.75 3.72
N LEU A 486 -21.05 23.53 4.13
CA LEU A 486 -20.41 24.27 5.20
C LEU A 486 -19.27 25.08 4.57
N THR A 487 -19.29 26.41 4.70
CA THR A 487 -18.30 27.31 4.11
C THR A 487 -17.78 28.32 5.12
N SER A 488 -16.54 28.82 4.92
CA SER A 488 -15.90 29.78 5.82
C SER A 488 -15.66 31.16 5.21
N ASP A 489 -15.83 31.33 3.90
CA ASP A 489 -15.51 32.58 3.20
C ASP A 489 -16.76 33.39 2.90
N LYS A 490 -17.70 32.80 2.20
CA LYS A 490 -18.97 33.40 1.83
C LYS A 490 -20.05 32.34 1.75
N PRO A 491 -21.33 32.67 1.99
CA PRO A 491 -22.42 31.75 1.77
C PRO A 491 -22.61 31.45 0.28
N TYR A 492 -23.16 30.29 -0.03
CA TYR A 492 -23.71 30.01 -1.35
C TYR A 492 -25.02 30.78 -1.58
N ASP A 493 -25.35 30.98 -2.84
CA ASP A 493 -26.72 31.38 -3.23
C ASP A 493 -27.60 30.12 -3.12
N VAL A 494 -28.28 30.02 -2.00
CA VAL A 494 -29.11 28.86 -1.62
C VAL A 494 -30.46 28.81 -2.36
N THR A 495 -30.76 29.86 -3.16
CA THR A 495 -31.95 29.88 -4.02
C THR A 495 -31.70 29.24 -5.39
N LYS A 496 -30.50 28.78 -5.62
CA LYS A 496 -30.06 28.14 -6.86
C LYS A 496 -29.45 26.78 -6.55
N ILE A 497 -29.37 25.95 -7.58
CA ILE A 497 -28.62 24.71 -7.49
C ILE A 497 -27.16 25.05 -7.20
N MET A 498 -26.63 24.49 -6.12
CA MET A 498 -25.29 24.78 -5.62
C MET A 498 -24.27 23.72 -6.11
N PRO A 499 -23.41 24.03 -7.08
CA PRO A 499 -22.43 23.07 -7.59
C PRO A 499 -21.44 22.62 -6.51
N GLY A 500 -21.12 21.33 -6.49
CA GLY A 500 -20.11 20.78 -5.58
C GLY A 500 -20.55 20.59 -4.13
N VAL A 501 -21.84 20.73 -3.83
CA VAL A 501 -22.39 20.49 -2.49
C VAL A 501 -22.98 19.10 -2.33
N LEU A 502 -23.28 18.74 -1.10
CA LEU A 502 -23.90 17.44 -0.78
C LEU A 502 -25.41 17.56 -0.91
N THR A 503 -26.00 16.64 -1.67
CA THR A 503 -27.46 16.44 -1.70
C THR A 503 -27.84 15.28 -0.79
N VAL A 504 -28.85 15.49 0.05
CA VAL A 504 -29.33 14.54 1.06
C VAL A 504 -30.83 14.27 0.80
N TRP A 505 -31.19 12.98 0.75
CA TRP A 505 -32.55 12.55 0.58
C TRP A 505 -33.19 12.04 1.89
N LYS A 506 -34.49 11.80 1.85
CA LYS A 506 -35.34 11.34 2.94
C LYS A 506 -34.74 10.24 3.78
N THR A 507 -34.54 9.08 3.21
CA THR A 507 -33.85 7.96 3.83
C THR A 507 -32.92 7.31 2.81
N GLN A 508 -31.95 6.56 3.28
CA GLN A 508 -31.14 5.79 2.35
C GLN A 508 -31.96 4.74 1.58
N THR A 509 -32.91 4.08 2.24
CA THR A 509 -33.74 3.05 1.62
C THR A 509 -34.76 3.64 0.66
N ASP A 510 -35.45 4.69 1.07
CA ASP A 510 -36.41 5.39 0.22
C ASP A 510 -35.70 6.20 -0.86
N ALA A 511 -34.61 6.87 -0.52
CA ALA A 511 -33.73 7.51 -1.49
C ALA A 511 -33.17 6.48 -2.48
N ALA A 512 -32.76 5.30 -2.02
CA ALA A 512 -32.32 4.22 -2.88
C ALA A 512 -33.43 3.78 -3.84
N ARG A 513 -34.65 3.58 -3.35
CA ARG A 513 -35.81 3.19 -4.18
C ARG A 513 -36.19 4.26 -5.20
N ASN A 514 -36.32 5.51 -4.78
CA ASN A 514 -36.63 6.61 -5.65
C ASN A 514 -35.50 6.89 -6.62
N THR A 515 -34.27 6.88 -6.16
CA THR A 515 -33.08 7.06 -6.98
C THR A 515 -32.89 5.88 -7.93
N MET A 516 -33.21 4.65 -7.54
CA MET A 516 -33.16 3.49 -8.46
C MET A 516 -34.26 3.57 -9.54
N ARG A 517 -35.43 4.07 -9.21
CA ARG A 517 -36.45 4.40 -10.19
C ARG A 517 -35.97 5.46 -11.16
N ASP A 518 -35.42 6.56 -10.63
CA ASP A 518 -34.87 7.66 -11.38
C ASP A 518 -33.62 7.22 -12.17
N PHE A 519 -32.80 6.37 -11.58
CA PHE A 519 -31.66 5.76 -12.25
C PHE A 519 -32.05 4.82 -13.40
N GLY A 520 -33.25 4.25 -13.39
CA GLY A 520 -33.76 3.54 -14.55
C GLY A 520 -33.76 4.43 -15.80
N VAL A 521 -34.01 5.72 -15.62
CA VAL A 521 -33.98 6.74 -16.68
C VAL A 521 -32.57 7.34 -16.83
N MET A 522 -31.91 7.71 -15.76
CA MET A 522 -30.53 8.25 -15.77
C MET A 522 -29.52 7.27 -16.36
N LYS A 523 -29.72 5.99 -16.11
CA LYS A 523 -28.95 4.87 -16.66
C LYS A 523 -28.76 4.94 -18.17
N GLN A 524 -29.73 5.47 -18.88
CA GLN A 524 -29.68 5.62 -20.33
C GLN A 524 -28.94 6.87 -20.80
N ALA A 525 -29.01 7.93 -20.02
CA ALA A 525 -28.51 9.24 -20.42
C ALA A 525 -27.17 9.62 -19.74
N PHE A 526 -26.96 9.14 -18.51
CA PHE A 526 -25.83 9.53 -17.69
C PHE A 526 -25.21 8.30 -16.99
N PRO A 527 -24.54 7.43 -17.74
CA PRO A 527 -23.99 6.17 -17.18
C PRO A 527 -23.07 6.40 -15.98
N ASP A 528 -22.19 7.38 -16.07
CA ASP A 528 -21.24 7.71 -14.98
C ASP A 528 -21.94 8.15 -13.70
N MET A 529 -23.02 8.91 -13.84
CA MET A 529 -23.82 9.34 -12.70
C MET A 529 -24.53 8.15 -12.07
N TYR A 530 -25.06 7.25 -12.87
CA TYR A 530 -25.70 6.05 -12.39
C TYR A 530 -24.74 5.20 -11.53
N GLU A 531 -23.53 4.93 -12.02
CA GLU A 531 -22.53 4.15 -11.27
C GLU A 531 -22.19 4.78 -9.92
N ARG A 532 -21.85 6.05 -9.92
CA ARG A 532 -21.46 6.75 -8.69
C ARG A 532 -22.60 6.84 -7.70
N ARG A 533 -23.83 6.97 -8.16
CA ARG A 533 -25.00 6.99 -7.28
C ARG A 533 -25.33 5.62 -6.75
N LEU A 534 -25.20 4.56 -7.55
CA LEU A 534 -25.31 3.21 -7.04
C LEU A 534 -24.24 2.90 -6.01
N GLU A 535 -23.00 3.31 -6.25
CA GLU A 535 -21.91 3.18 -5.29
C GLU A 535 -22.21 3.93 -3.99
N GLU A 536 -22.76 5.14 -4.11
CA GLU A 536 -23.12 6.00 -2.99
C GLU A 536 -24.27 5.42 -2.17
N VAL A 537 -25.30 4.93 -2.84
CA VAL A 537 -26.53 4.42 -2.22
C VAL A 537 -26.38 2.99 -1.73
N ALA A 538 -25.69 2.12 -2.47
CA ALA A 538 -25.48 0.73 -2.12
C ALA A 538 -24.20 0.46 -1.34
N GLY A 539 -23.35 1.48 -1.21
CA GLY A 539 -22.11 1.41 -0.44
C GLY A 539 -20.97 0.64 -1.07
N ASN A 540 -21.10 0.14 -2.31
CA ASN A 540 -20.13 -0.81 -2.87
C ASN A 540 -20.07 -1.01 -4.35
N LEU A 541 -20.69 -0.20 -5.16
CA LEU A 541 -20.66 -0.46 -6.58
C LEU A 541 -19.66 0.44 -7.31
N TYR A 542 -19.05 -0.12 -8.30
CA TYR A 542 -17.89 0.31 -9.06
C TYR A 542 -17.88 1.71 -9.60
N ARG A 543 -16.74 2.35 -9.49
CA ARG A 543 -16.34 3.52 -10.26
C ARG A 543 -15.82 3.10 -11.62
N TRP A 544 -16.70 2.63 -12.50
CA TRP A 544 -16.20 2.33 -13.83
C TRP A 544 -17.16 2.75 -14.92
N LYS A 545 -16.77 3.77 -15.62
CA LYS A 545 -17.58 4.46 -16.62
C LYS A 545 -18.11 3.54 -17.74
N PRO A 546 -17.31 2.66 -18.35
CA PRO A 546 -17.79 1.85 -19.44
C PRO A 546 -18.77 0.75 -19.03
N GLY A 547 -18.81 0.33 -17.79
CA GLY A 547 -19.69 -0.74 -17.33
C GLY A 547 -21.16 -0.46 -17.54
N ILE A 548 -21.56 0.79 -17.41
CA ILE A 548 -22.95 1.21 -17.57
C ILE A 548 -23.42 1.27 -19.03
N THR A 549 -22.47 1.37 -19.93
CA THR A 549 -22.80 1.41 -21.36
C THR A 549 -23.60 0.18 -21.81
N VAL A 550 -23.43 -0.95 -21.14
CA VAL A 550 -24.27 -2.16 -21.35
C VAL A 550 -25.76 -1.88 -21.20
N TYR A 551 -26.11 -1.00 -20.27
CA TYR A 551 -27.50 -0.63 -20.03
C TYR A 551 -27.96 0.53 -20.91
N TYR A 552 -27.01 1.26 -21.41
CA TYR A 552 -27.25 2.42 -22.25
C TYR A 552 -27.53 2.04 -23.71
N PHE A 553 -26.76 1.09 -24.26
CA PHE A 553 -26.96 0.62 -25.63
C PHE A 553 -27.98 -0.53 -25.67
N SER A 554 -28.79 -0.53 -26.73
CA SER A 554 -29.62 -1.70 -27.05
C SER A 554 -28.75 -2.89 -27.46
N ASP A 555 -29.32 -4.08 -27.42
CA ASP A 555 -28.63 -5.31 -27.86
C ASP A 555 -28.16 -5.24 -29.31
N ASP A 556 -28.93 -4.58 -30.18
CA ASP A 556 -28.58 -4.37 -31.59
C ASP A 556 -27.40 -3.40 -31.73
N GLN A 557 -27.37 -2.33 -30.92
CA GLN A 557 -26.27 -1.36 -30.91
C GLN A 557 -24.98 -1.97 -30.35
N LEU A 558 -25.06 -2.76 -29.29
CA LEU A 558 -23.93 -3.54 -28.81
C LEU A 558 -23.50 -4.61 -29.80
N GLY A 559 -24.45 -5.20 -30.50
CA GLY A 559 -24.21 -6.19 -31.55
C GLY A 559 -23.42 -5.68 -32.75
N GLN A 560 -23.43 -4.38 -32.99
CA GLN A 560 -22.59 -3.72 -34.01
C GLN A 560 -21.14 -3.57 -33.52
N LEU A 561 -20.93 -3.46 -32.21
CA LEU A 561 -19.63 -3.33 -31.58
C LEU A 561 -18.99 -4.69 -31.24
N LEU A 562 -19.80 -5.68 -30.97
CA LEU A 562 -19.41 -7.02 -30.52
C LEU A 562 -19.63 -8.06 -31.61
N GLY A 563 -18.75 -9.05 -31.68
CA GLY A 563 -18.93 -10.19 -32.59
C GLY A 563 -20.12 -11.09 -32.19
N PRO A 564 -20.58 -11.99 -33.11
CA PRO A 564 -21.76 -12.83 -32.87
C PRO A 564 -21.70 -13.65 -31.57
N LYS A 565 -20.54 -14.24 -31.27
CA LYS A 565 -20.33 -15.03 -30.02
C LYS A 565 -20.49 -14.19 -28.75
N ASP A 566 -20.03 -12.95 -28.78
CA ASP A 566 -20.14 -12.04 -27.64
C ASP A 566 -21.57 -11.50 -27.50
N ARG A 567 -22.32 -11.38 -28.60
CA ARG A 567 -23.78 -11.08 -28.57
C ARG A 567 -24.59 -12.17 -27.89
N ASP A 568 -24.34 -13.42 -28.27
CA ASP A 568 -25.04 -14.55 -27.67
C ASP A 568 -24.76 -14.67 -26.19
N HIS A 569 -23.50 -14.41 -25.81
CA HIS A 569 -23.06 -14.36 -24.39
C HIS A 569 -23.73 -13.22 -23.64
N LEU A 570 -23.79 -12.01 -24.21
CA LEU A 570 -24.47 -10.87 -23.61
C LEU A 570 -25.99 -11.14 -23.46
N ALA A 571 -26.63 -11.76 -24.45
CA ALA A 571 -28.04 -12.13 -24.38
C ALA A 571 -28.28 -13.15 -23.28
N ALA A 572 -27.42 -14.14 -23.13
CA ALA A 572 -27.50 -15.14 -22.07
C ALA A 572 -27.32 -14.47 -20.68
N MET A 573 -26.37 -13.58 -20.53
CA MET A 573 -26.13 -12.84 -19.29
C MET A 573 -27.28 -11.90 -18.94
N LYS A 574 -27.87 -11.19 -19.90
CA LYS A 574 -29.06 -10.35 -19.67
C LYS A 574 -30.27 -11.17 -19.25
N LYS A 575 -30.39 -12.39 -19.76
CA LYS A 575 -31.42 -13.35 -19.34
C LYS A 575 -31.23 -13.75 -17.88
N ASP A 576 -29.98 -13.86 -17.42
CA ASP A 576 -29.63 -14.14 -16.04
C ASP A 576 -29.92 -12.94 -15.08
N PHE A 577 -30.19 -11.75 -15.61
CA PHE A 577 -30.67 -10.60 -14.84
C PHE A 577 -32.06 -10.82 -14.20
N GLY A 578 -32.87 -11.66 -14.79
CA GLY A 578 -34.10 -12.14 -14.20
C GLY A 578 -33.93 -13.41 -13.37
N TYR A 579 -32.67 -13.77 -13.07
CA TYR A 579 -32.28 -15.02 -12.46
C TYR A 579 -32.91 -15.22 -11.09
N THR A 580 -33.60 -16.31 -10.93
CA THR A 580 -33.93 -16.91 -9.64
C THR A 580 -32.80 -17.88 -9.25
N ALA A 581 -32.48 -17.99 -7.96
CA ALA A 581 -31.42 -18.87 -7.47
C ALA A 581 -31.51 -20.35 -7.94
N ASN A 582 -32.65 -20.77 -8.43
CA ASN A 582 -32.91 -22.08 -9.05
C ASN A 582 -33.78 -21.95 -10.30
N PRO A 583 -33.24 -21.54 -11.45
CA PRO A 583 -34.01 -21.60 -12.69
C PRO A 583 -34.38 -23.04 -12.97
N LYS A 584 -35.65 -23.27 -13.36
CA LYS A 584 -36.08 -24.57 -13.90
C LYS A 584 -35.40 -24.75 -15.25
N LEU A 585 -34.20 -25.31 -15.25
CA LEU A 585 -33.48 -25.66 -16.49
C LEU A 585 -33.91 -27.06 -16.94
N ASN A 586 -34.05 -27.24 -18.23
CA ASN A 586 -34.18 -28.60 -18.78
C ASN A 586 -32.82 -29.35 -18.65
N PRO A 587 -32.81 -30.69 -18.79
CA PRO A 587 -31.58 -31.48 -18.59
C PRO A 587 -30.41 -31.05 -19.49
N GLN A 588 -30.68 -30.63 -20.72
CA GLN A 588 -29.64 -30.15 -21.65
C GLN A 588 -29.06 -28.79 -21.21
N GLN A 589 -29.91 -27.85 -20.89
CA GLN A 589 -29.49 -26.55 -20.33
C GLN A 589 -28.71 -26.71 -19.02
N GLN A 590 -29.12 -27.69 -18.20
CA GLN A 590 -28.44 -28.00 -16.95
C GLN A 590 -27.02 -28.50 -17.21
N LYS A 591 -26.85 -29.41 -18.17
CA LYS A 591 -25.54 -29.94 -18.55
C LYS A 591 -24.63 -28.85 -19.13
N GLU A 592 -25.14 -27.98 -19.97
CA GLU A 592 -24.40 -26.87 -20.58
C GLU A 592 -23.93 -25.87 -19.48
N PHE A 593 -24.84 -25.56 -18.55
CA PHE A 593 -24.60 -24.68 -17.44
C PHE A 593 -23.53 -25.22 -16.50
N ASP A 594 -23.64 -26.50 -16.08
CA ASP A 594 -22.62 -27.14 -15.22
C ASP A 594 -21.28 -27.24 -15.95
N SER A 595 -21.25 -27.52 -17.25
CA SER A 595 -20.02 -27.59 -18.04
C SER A 595 -19.29 -26.25 -18.10
N ALA A 596 -20.00 -25.15 -18.34
CA ALA A 596 -19.45 -23.82 -18.37
C ALA A 596 -18.88 -23.44 -17.00
N LEU A 597 -19.64 -23.70 -15.93
CA LEU A 597 -19.23 -23.45 -14.56
C LEU A 597 -17.95 -24.21 -14.17
N LEU A 598 -17.88 -25.49 -14.49
CA LEU A 598 -16.71 -26.33 -14.25
C LEU A 598 -15.49 -25.82 -15.02
N GLY A 599 -15.66 -25.32 -16.23
CA GLY A 599 -14.60 -24.65 -16.98
C GLY A 599 -14.01 -23.46 -16.21
N HIS A 600 -14.86 -22.62 -15.63
CA HIS A 600 -14.41 -21.48 -14.81
C HIS A 600 -13.72 -21.90 -13.52
N LEU A 601 -14.22 -22.94 -12.84
CA LEU A 601 -13.60 -23.48 -11.63
C LEU A 601 -12.21 -24.04 -11.91
N ARG A 602 -12.05 -24.79 -13.01
CA ARG A 602 -10.72 -25.30 -13.43
C ARG A 602 -9.76 -24.16 -13.80
N TYR A 603 -10.25 -23.14 -14.50
CA TYR A 603 -9.45 -21.97 -14.82
C TYR A 603 -8.99 -21.22 -13.54
N PHE A 604 -9.90 -21.04 -12.59
CA PHE A 604 -9.55 -20.44 -11.28
C PHE A 604 -8.51 -21.28 -10.55
N ALA A 605 -8.67 -22.60 -10.50
CA ALA A 605 -7.73 -23.51 -9.86
C ALA A 605 -6.35 -23.47 -10.52
N GLY A 606 -6.27 -23.41 -11.86
CA GLY A 606 -5.01 -23.26 -12.57
C GLY A 606 -4.29 -21.94 -12.23
N ARG A 607 -5.07 -20.85 -12.10
CA ARG A 607 -4.53 -19.57 -11.63
C ARG A 607 -4.02 -19.65 -10.19
N ALA A 608 -4.81 -20.23 -9.28
CA ALA A 608 -4.48 -20.35 -7.87
C ALA A 608 -3.25 -21.25 -7.66
N TRP A 609 -3.14 -22.34 -8.42
CA TRP A 609 -2.00 -23.27 -8.34
C TRP A 609 -0.81 -22.88 -9.22
N ARG A 610 -0.92 -21.74 -9.93
CA ARG A 610 0.17 -21.10 -10.70
C ARG A 610 0.70 -21.97 -11.84
N ARG A 611 -0.06 -22.95 -12.31
CA ARG A 611 0.22 -23.86 -13.42
C ARG A 611 -1.05 -24.42 -14.04
N PRO A 612 -1.05 -24.93 -15.26
CA PRO A 612 -2.15 -25.71 -15.79
C PRO A 612 -2.47 -26.92 -14.91
N LEU A 613 -3.75 -27.26 -14.85
CA LEU A 613 -4.19 -28.51 -14.20
C LEU A 613 -3.86 -29.71 -15.04
N THR A 614 -3.55 -30.83 -14.40
CA THR A 614 -3.62 -32.12 -15.09
C THR A 614 -5.07 -32.54 -15.32
N ALA A 615 -5.30 -33.46 -16.25
CA ALA A 615 -6.65 -33.98 -16.51
C ALA A 615 -7.26 -34.61 -15.25
N GLU A 616 -6.47 -35.33 -14.47
CA GLU A 616 -6.89 -35.99 -13.23
C GLU A 616 -7.29 -34.94 -12.15
N GLU A 617 -6.51 -33.87 -12.00
CA GLU A 617 -6.83 -32.79 -11.07
C GLU A 617 -8.14 -32.10 -11.44
N GLY A 618 -8.36 -31.85 -12.74
CA GLY A 618 -9.61 -31.29 -13.23
C GLY A 618 -10.80 -32.22 -12.92
N GLN A 619 -10.67 -33.50 -13.17
CA GLN A 619 -11.71 -34.51 -12.85
C GLN A 619 -12.02 -34.58 -11.35
N LYS A 620 -11.01 -34.48 -10.48
CA LYS A 620 -11.20 -34.46 -9.00
C LYS A 620 -11.99 -33.21 -8.56
N LEU A 621 -11.73 -32.05 -9.15
CA LEU A 621 -12.49 -30.84 -8.85
C LEU A 621 -13.95 -30.94 -9.35
N ASP A 622 -14.16 -31.52 -10.54
CA ASP A 622 -15.52 -31.78 -11.07
C ASP A 622 -16.28 -32.74 -10.17
N ALA A 623 -15.66 -33.83 -9.76
CA ALA A 623 -16.27 -34.83 -8.86
C ALA A 623 -16.70 -34.18 -7.54
N LEU A 624 -15.88 -33.28 -6.98
CA LEU A 624 -16.22 -32.54 -5.76
C LEU A 624 -17.47 -31.67 -5.95
N TYR A 625 -17.56 -30.97 -7.08
CA TYR A 625 -18.74 -30.17 -7.40
C TYR A 625 -19.98 -31.05 -7.46
N PHE A 626 -19.95 -32.17 -8.20
CA PHE A 626 -21.10 -33.08 -8.32
C PHE A 626 -21.45 -33.79 -7.02
N GLU A 627 -20.46 -34.04 -6.15
CA GLU A 627 -20.72 -34.55 -4.81
C GLU A 627 -21.50 -33.54 -3.97
N GLY A 628 -21.14 -32.26 -4.02
CA GLY A 628 -21.92 -31.17 -3.39
C GLY A 628 -23.38 -31.13 -3.94
N ARG A 629 -23.52 -31.26 -5.25
CA ARG A 629 -24.87 -31.33 -5.90
C ARG A 629 -25.69 -32.56 -5.45
N LYS A 630 -25.05 -33.70 -5.23
CA LYS A 630 -25.72 -34.89 -4.68
C LYS A 630 -26.18 -34.71 -3.23
N LYS A 631 -25.46 -33.86 -2.47
CA LYS A 631 -25.82 -33.45 -1.09
C LYS A 631 -26.82 -32.29 -1.07
N GLU A 632 -27.54 -32.08 -2.18
CA GLU A 632 -28.57 -31.05 -2.35
C GLU A 632 -28.10 -29.59 -2.20
N LEU A 633 -26.79 -29.33 -2.20
CA LEU A 633 -26.30 -27.97 -2.29
C LEU A 633 -26.75 -27.33 -3.60
N ASP A 634 -27.14 -26.06 -3.58
CA ASP A 634 -27.37 -25.34 -4.83
C ASP A 634 -26.03 -25.22 -5.63
N ARG A 635 -26.12 -24.81 -6.90
CA ARG A 635 -24.97 -24.78 -7.81
C ARG A 635 -23.86 -23.90 -7.30
N GLU A 636 -24.19 -22.73 -6.79
CA GLU A 636 -23.23 -21.77 -6.31
C GLU A 636 -22.56 -22.25 -5.01
N SER A 637 -23.32 -22.83 -4.09
CA SER A 637 -22.80 -23.43 -2.87
C SER A 637 -21.85 -24.61 -3.17
N ALA A 638 -22.22 -25.49 -4.11
CA ALA A 638 -21.35 -26.58 -4.55
C ALA A 638 -20.05 -26.05 -5.21
N ALA A 639 -20.15 -24.98 -6.00
CA ALA A 639 -19.00 -24.34 -6.61
C ALA A 639 -18.09 -23.63 -5.58
N ARG A 640 -18.66 -23.03 -4.52
CA ARG A 640 -17.91 -22.44 -3.42
C ARG A 640 -17.09 -23.48 -2.66
N GLU A 641 -17.61 -24.67 -2.46
CA GLU A 641 -16.84 -25.76 -1.83
C GLU A 641 -15.61 -26.12 -2.69
N VAL A 642 -15.74 -26.08 -4.03
CA VAL A 642 -14.57 -26.25 -4.91
C VAL A 642 -13.57 -25.11 -4.76
N VAL A 643 -14.03 -23.84 -4.69
CA VAL A 643 -13.15 -22.68 -4.44
C VAL A 643 -12.41 -22.84 -3.12
N VAL A 644 -13.11 -23.23 -2.04
CA VAL A 644 -12.49 -23.50 -0.74
C VAL A 644 -11.43 -24.58 -0.88
N ARG A 645 -11.76 -25.72 -1.53
CA ARG A 645 -10.82 -26.82 -1.73
C ARG A 645 -9.56 -26.40 -2.49
N VAL A 646 -9.72 -25.56 -3.51
CA VAL A 646 -8.59 -25.00 -4.28
C VAL A 646 -7.68 -24.16 -3.38
N LEU A 647 -8.26 -23.29 -2.55
CA LEU A 647 -7.51 -22.35 -1.70
C LEU A 647 -6.88 -22.99 -0.44
N VAL A 648 -7.34 -24.20 -0.02
CA VAL A 648 -6.68 -24.94 1.06
C VAL A 648 -5.78 -26.06 0.54
N SER A 649 -5.68 -26.21 -0.76
CA SER A 649 -4.81 -27.21 -1.37
C SER A 649 -3.32 -26.90 -1.07
N PRO A 650 -2.47 -27.90 -0.83
CA PRO A 650 -1.04 -27.71 -0.78
C PRO A 650 -0.47 -26.99 -2.01
N PHE A 651 -1.04 -27.20 -3.20
CA PHE A 651 -0.64 -26.49 -4.42
C PHE A 651 -0.90 -24.99 -4.39
N PHE A 652 -1.86 -24.54 -3.58
CA PHE A 652 -2.06 -23.11 -3.34
C PHE A 652 -1.19 -22.60 -2.19
N LEU A 653 -1.26 -23.29 -1.04
CA LEU A 653 -0.63 -22.83 0.19
C LEU A 653 0.90 -22.86 0.15
N PHE A 654 1.48 -23.74 -0.68
CA PHE A 654 2.93 -23.87 -0.79
C PHE A 654 3.42 -23.46 -2.18
N LYS A 655 4.63 -22.94 -2.23
CA LYS A 655 5.40 -22.74 -3.46
C LYS A 655 6.03 -24.08 -3.82
N ALA A 656 5.17 -25.00 -4.32
CA ALA A 656 5.60 -26.35 -4.64
C ALA A 656 6.45 -26.36 -5.90
N GLU A 657 7.65 -26.88 -5.80
CA GLU A 657 8.54 -27.21 -6.90
C GLU A 657 8.64 -28.74 -6.96
N THR A 658 8.49 -29.33 -8.16
CA THR A 658 8.47 -30.78 -8.34
C THR A 658 9.75 -31.43 -7.79
N LEU A 659 9.69 -32.42 -6.94
CA LEU A 659 10.88 -33.10 -6.43
C LEU A 659 11.58 -33.88 -7.56
N PRO A 660 12.93 -33.84 -7.63
CA PRO A 660 13.64 -34.65 -8.60
C PRO A 660 13.36 -36.13 -8.36
N LEU A 661 13.20 -36.86 -9.46
CA LEU A 661 13.16 -38.32 -9.37
C LEU A 661 14.47 -38.85 -8.77
N ALA A 662 14.41 -39.93 -8.05
CA ALA A 662 15.54 -40.61 -7.36
C ALA A 662 16.72 -41.00 -8.29
N SER A 663 16.55 -40.76 -9.61
CA SER A 663 17.52 -41.10 -10.65
C SER A 663 18.57 -40.01 -10.97
N ASN A 664 18.50 -38.83 -10.31
CA ASN A 664 19.51 -37.79 -10.51
C ASN A 664 20.57 -37.83 -9.41
N PRO A 665 21.79 -38.31 -9.70
CA PRO A 665 22.83 -38.50 -8.67
C PRO A 665 23.37 -37.15 -8.11
N THR A 666 23.17 -36.01 -8.80
CA THR A 666 23.61 -34.71 -8.31
C THR A 666 22.54 -33.99 -7.52
N GLY A 667 21.29 -34.46 -7.59
CA GLY A 667 20.15 -33.82 -6.95
C GLY A 667 19.82 -32.40 -7.44
N ASP A 668 20.55 -31.88 -8.43
CA ASP A 668 20.37 -30.55 -9.00
C ASP A 668 19.45 -30.63 -10.24
N VAL A 669 18.30 -30.02 -10.17
CA VAL A 669 17.25 -30.04 -11.20
C VAL A 669 16.89 -28.64 -11.61
N LYS A 670 16.84 -28.40 -12.92
CA LYS A 670 16.39 -27.15 -13.48
C LYS A 670 14.89 -26.98 -13.27
N LEU A 671 14.46 -25.79 -12.89
CA LEU A 671 13.05 -25.46 -12.77
C LEU A 671 12.35 -25.52 -14.13
N ASN A 672 11.10 -25.98 -14.13
CA ASN A 672 10.24 -25.79 -15.30
C ASN A 672 9.76 -24.35 -15.41
N ALA A 673 9.13 -23.99 -16.53
CA ALA A 673 8.75 -22.62 -16.82
C ALA A 673 7.72 -22.05 -15.82
N HIS A 674 6.80 -22.85 -15.32
CA HIS A 674 5.79 -22.41 -14.33
C HIS A 674 6.39 -22.26 -12.93
N GLU A 675 7.31 -23.14 -12.54
CA GLU A 675 8.06 -23.03 -11.29
C GLU A 675 8.93 -21.76 -11.30
N LEU A 676 9.61 -21.50 -12.44
CA LEU A 676 10.40 -20.28 -12.61
C LEU A 676 9.53 -19.02 -12.58
N ALA A 677 8.38 -19.04 -13.25
CA ALA A 677 7.41 -17.93 -13.20
C ALA A 677 6.94 -17.66 -11.77
N SER A 678 6.63 -18.71 -11.03
CA SER A 678 6.25 -18.63 -9.60
C SER A 678 7.39 -18.07 -8.75
N ARG A 679 8.62 -18.61 -8.88
CA ARG A 679 9.78 -18.13 -8.14
C ARG A 679 10.06 -16.64 -8.41
N LEU A 680 10.02 -16.22 -9.67
CA LEU A 680 10.24 -14.84 -10.08
C LEU A 680 9.16 -13.89 -9.54
N SER A 681 7.88 -14.28 -9.64
CA SER A 681 6.78 -13.43 -9.21
C SER A 681 6.73 -13.27 -7.69
N TYR A 682 6.98 -14.31 -6.93
CA TYR A 682 7.05 -14.22 -5.47
C TYR A 682 8.30 -13.47 -4.99
N PHE A 683 9.40 -13.53 -5.73
CA PHE A 683 10.57 -12.73 -5.44
C PHE A 683 10.29 -11.22 -5.61
N ILE A 684 9.68 -10.80 -6.73
CA ILE A 684 9.53 -9.37 -7.06
C ILE A 684 8.21 -8.80 -6.51
N TRP A 685 7.11 -9.55 -6.57
CA TRP A 685 5.77 -9.07 -6.24
C TRP A 685 5.18 -9.67 -4.97
N ALA A 686 5.86 -10.65 -4.36
CA ALA A 686 5.35 -11.45 -3.25
C ALA A 686 3.94 -12.03 -3.55
N SER A 687 3.64 -12.26 -4.81
CA SER A 687 2.33 -12.70 -5.30
C SER A 687 2.47 -13.61 -6.54
N GLN A 688 1.33 -14.14 -6.98
CA GLN A 688 1.27 -15.02 -8.14
C GLN A 688 1.67 -14.35 -9.45
N PRO A 689 2.10 -15.13 -10.48
CA PRO A 689 2.37 -14.63 -11.82
C PRO A 689 1.14 -13.97 -12.45
N ASP A 690 1.34 -12.84 -13.13
CA ASP A 690 0.31 -12.22 -13.94
C ASP A 690 0.06 -12.98 -15.26
N TRP A 691 -0.87 -12.49 -16.06
CA TRP A 691 -1.24 -13.13 -17.33
C TRP A 691 -0.03 -13.20 -18.29
N GLU A 692 0.76 -12.12 -18.40
CA GLU A 692 1.88 -12.06 -19.35
C GLU A 692 2.99 -13.04 -18.96
N LEU A 693 3.34 -13.08 -17.67
CA LEU A 693 4.35 -14.02 -17.18
C LEU A 693 3.88 -15.49 -17.30
N ARG A 694 2.60 -15.76 -17.06
CA ARG A 694 2.03 -17.10 -17.27
C ARG A 694 2.06 -17.51 -18.73
N LYS A 695 1.71 -16.60 -19.65
CA LYS A 695 1.80 -16.86 -21.07
C LYS A 695 3.20 -17.27 -21.49
N ALA A 696 4.23 -16.54 -21.00
CA ALA A 696 5.63 -16.91 -21.28
C ALA A 696 6.03 -18.24 -20.62
N ALA A 697 5.36 -18.64 -19.52
CA ALA A 697 5.55 -19.96 -18.94
C ALA A 697 4.82 -21.06 -19.74
N ASP A 698 3.59 -20.79 -20.19
CA ASP A 698 2.76 -21.73 -20.96
C ASP A 698 3.40 -22.12 -22.30
N ASP A 699 4.01 -21.16 -23.00
CA ASP A 699 4.71 -21.39 -24.27
C ASP A 699 6.20 -21.78 -24.10
N GLY A 700 6.69 -21.84 -22.85
CA GLY A 700 8.08 -22.20 -22.51
C GLY A 700 9.11 -21.12 -22.81
N SER A 701 8.71 -19.98 -23.37
CA SER A 701 9.66 -18.90 -23.74
C SER A 701 10.36 -18.27 -22.53
N LEU A 702 9.75 -18.36 -21.35
CA LEU A 702 10.35 -17.84 -20.10
C LEU A 702 11.70 -18.49 -19.75
N LEU A 703 11.97 -19.70 -20.24
CA LEU A 703 13.23 -20.39 -20.03
C LEU A 703 14.39 -19.80 -20.87
N LYS A 704 14.09 -18.88 -21.78
CA LYS A 704 15.10 -18.15 -22.57
C LYS A 704 15.62 -16.97 -21.75
N PRO A 705 16.96 -16.81 -21.60
CA PRO A 705 17.55 -15.75 -20.77
C PRO A 705 17.09 -14.34 -21.13
N GLU A 706 16.92 -14.04 -22.42
CA GLU A 706 16.48 -12.75 -22.90
C GLU A 706 15.02 -12.44 -22.51
N VAL A 707 14.15 -13.45 -22.55
CA VAL A 707 12.74 -13.32 -22.14
C VAL A 707 12.65 -13.17 -20.61
N LEU A 708 13.40 -13.98 -19.87
CA LEU A 708 13.49 -13.89 -18.41
C LEU A 708 13.96 -12.50 -17.97
N ALA A 709 15.01 -11.98 -18.60
CA ALA A 709 15.53 -10.64 -18.31
C ALA A 709 14.51 -9.54 -18.68
N ALA A 710 13.79 -9.66 -19.79
CA ALA A 710 12.75 -8.73 -20.21
C ALA A 710 11.58 -8.72 -19.21
N GLN A 711 11.08 -9.91 -18.83
CA GLN A 711 10.00 -10.03 -17.83
C GLN A 711 10.46 -9.49 -16.47
N THR A 712 11.67 -9.78 -16.04
CA THR A 712 12.23 -9.23 -14.79
C THR A 712 12.21 -7.69 -14.79
N LYS A 713 12.70 -7.06 -15.86
CA LYS A 713 12.71 -5.59 -15.99
C LYS A 713 11.29 -5.01 -16.02
N ARG A 714 10.36 -5.65 -16.73
CA ARG A 714 8.94 -5.25 -16.75
C ARG A 714 8.35 -5.31 -15.34
N MET A 715 8.58 -6.41 -14.65
CA MET A 715 8.02 -6.65 -13.32
C MET A 715 8.56 -5.68 -12.26
N LEU A 716 9.82 -5.27 -12.35
CA LEU A 716 10.39 -4.25 -11.45
C LEU A 716 9.75 -2.87 -11.63
N ARG A 717 9.29 -2.54 -12.84
CA ARG A 717 8.60 -1.28 -13.15
C ARG A 717 7.12 -1.30 -12.78
N ASP A 718 6.56 -2.47 -12.56
CA ASP A 718 5.14 -2.62 -12.20
C ASP A 718 4.87 -2.09 -10.79
N ARG A 719 3.64 -1.61 -10.56
CA ARG A 719 3.19 -1.16 -9.23
C ARG A 719 3.29 -2.25 -8.17
N LYS A 720 3.14 -3.52 -8.54
CA LYS A 720 3.28 -4.67 -7.63
C LYS A 720 4.70 -4.80 -7.05
N ALA A 721 5.72 -4.23 -7.70
CA ALA A 721 7.07 -4.20 -7.18
C ALA A 721 7.23 -3.41 -5.87
N THR A 722 6.20 -2.63 -5.45
CA THR A 722 6.10 -2.09 -4.10
C THR A 722 6.18 -3.19 -3.02
N ALA A 723 5.86 -4.44 -3.36
CA ALA A 723 6.07 -5.58 -2.47
C ALA A 723 7.56 -5.74 -2.07
N LEU A 724 8.52 -5.52 -2.97
CA LEU A 724 9.94 -5.50 -2.61
C LEU A 724 10.27 -4.41 -1.60
N ALA A 725 9.69 -3.21 -1.75
CA ALA A 725 9.88 -2.12 -0.79
C ALA A 725 9.34 -2.48 0.61
N LYS A 726 8.22 -3.22 0.68
CA LYS A 726 7.61 -3.64 1.94
C LYS A 726 8.29 -4.86 2.54
N GLU A 727 8.37 -5.94 1.75
CA GLU A 727 8.74 -7.25 2.28
C GLU A 727 10.25 -7.46 2.34
N PHE A 728 10.99 -7.03 1.32
CA PHE A 728 12.45 -7.11 1.35
C PHE A 728 13.05 -5.98 2.20
N SER A 729 12.83 -4.72 1.79
CA SER A 729 13.47 -3.58 2.48
C SER A 729 12.94 -3.41 3.90
N GLY A 730 11.62 -3.59 4.12
CA GLY A 730 10.99 -3.46 5.42
C GLY A 730 11.52 -4.44 6.46
N GLN A 731 11.77 -5.69 6.06
CA GLN A 731 12.34 -6.71 6.95
C GLN A 731 13.84 -6.53 7.14
N TRP A 732 14.60 -6.32 6.06
CA TRP A 732 16.04 -6.07 6.15
C TRP A 732 16.34 -4.87 7.03
N LEU A 733 15.71 -3.72 6.75
CA LEU A 733 15.97 -2.44 7.41
C LEU A 733 15.08 -2.21 8.65
N LYS A 734 14.34 -3.23 9.07
CA LYS A 734 13.59 -3.30 10.33
C LYS A 734 12.50 -2.20 10.48
N PHE A 735 11.93 -1.70 9.40
CA PHE A 735 10.81 -0.75 9.48
C PHE A 735 9.43 -1.38 9.25
N ASN A 736 9.35 -2.67 8.91
CA ASN A 736 8.08 -3.38 8.80
C ASN A 736 7.27 -3.31 10.11
N GLY A 737 5.94 -3.14 9.99
CA GLY A 737 5.03 -3.02 11.12
C GLY A 737 5.23 -1.76 11.99
N PHE A 738 5.93 -0.75 11.49
CA PHE A 738 6.10 0.52 12.21
C PHE A 738 4.78 1.26 12.38
N ASP A 739 3.88 1.15 11.42
CA ASP A 739 2.53 1.74 11.42
C ASP A 739 1.53 1.00 12.32
N GLU A 740 1.82 -0.22 12.76
CA GLU A 740 0.89 -1.04 13.55
C GLU A 740 0.90 -0.67 15.03
N LYS A 741 2.07 -0.38 15.60
CA LYS A 741 2.22 -0.13 17.03
C LYS A 741 3.19 1.01 17.33
N SER A 742 2.75 1.97 18.14
CA SER A 742 3.62 3.00 18.69
C SER A 742 4.59 2.42 19.72
N THR A 743 5.86 2.80 19.60
CA THR A 743 6.90 2.54 20.61
C THR A 743 7.27 3.80 21.37
N VAL A 744 6.61 4.93 21.09
CA VAL A 744 6.88 6.26 21.63
C VAL A 744 5.98 6.51 22.84
N ASP A 745 6.48 7.23 23.82
CA ASP A 745 5.67 7.74 24.94
C ASP A 745 4.74 8.86 24.45
N GLU A 746 3.47 8.52 24.24
CA GLU A 746 2.45 9.42 23.69
C GLU A 746 2.15 10.61 24.64
N LYS A 747 2.43 10.49 25.95
CA LYS A 747 2.26 11.60 26.88
C LYS A 747 3.35 12.64 26.71
N LYS A 748 4.57 12.20 26.42
CA LYS A 748 5.72 13.05 26.19
C LYS A 748 5.71 13.68 24.79
N TYR A 749 5.20 12.93 23.81
CA TYR A 749 5.20 13.32 22.39
C TYR A 749 3.80 13.25 21.79
N PRO A 750 2.84 14.10 22.26
CA PRO A 750 1.45 14.05 21.81
C PRO A 750 1.27 14.39 20.33
N GLU A 751 2.24 15.03 19.70
CA GLU A 751 2.29 15.32 18.28
C GLU A 751 2.63 14.11 17.39
N PHE A 752 3.12 13.01 17.97
CA PHE A 752 3.39 11.77 17.26
C PHE A 752 2.12 10.94 17.10
N THR A 753 1.23 11.41 16.25
CA THR A 753 -0.07 10.79 16.03
C THR A 753 0.03 9.53 15.15
N THR A 754 -1.05 8.74 15.11
CA THR A 754 -1.15 7.59 14.22
C THR A 754 -0.99 8.00 12.75
N GLU A 755 -1.50 9.17 12.34
CA GLU A 755 -1.36 9.67 10.99
C GLU A 755 0.08 10.02 10.63
N ILE A 756 0.83 10.61 11.55
CA ILE A 756 2.27 10.89 11.37
C ILE A 756 3.05 9.58 11.25
N ARG A 757 2.75 8.60 12.11
CA ARG A 757 3.37 7.28 12.07
C ARG A 757 3.11 6.57 10.73
N ASN A 758 1.87 6.60 10.25
CA ASN A 758 1.50 6.04 8.95
C ASN A 758 2.21 6.76 7.79
N ASP A 759 2.33 8.09 7.88
CA ASP A 759 3.04 8.88 6.87
C ASP A 759 4.53 8.56 6.85
N MET A 760 5.18 8.38 8.00
CA MET A 760 6.58 7.95 8.09
C MET A 760 6.80 6.55 7.52
N GLN A 761 5.88 5.61 7.78
CA GLN A 761 5.93 4.29 7.16
C GLN A 761 5.82 4.41 5.63
N ARG A 762 4.88 5.23 5.17
CA ARG A 762 4.66 5.45 3.74
C ARG A 762 5.84 6.17 3.08
N GLU A 763 6.47 7.16 3.74
CA GLU A 763 7.71 7.81 3.30
C GLU A 763 8.74 6.75 2.89
N THR A 764 8.99 5.81 3.80
CA THR A 764 9.99 4.75 3.60
C THR A 764 9.61 3.84 2.43
N ILE A 765 8.34 3.43 2.36
CA ILE A 765 7.85 2.57 1.27
C ILE A 765 7.93 3.27 -0.10
N GLU A 766 7.56 4.55 -0.18
CA GLU A 766 7.62 5.32 -1.45
C GLU A 766 9.06 5.50 -1.90
N PHE A 767 9.98 5.77 -0.98
CA PHE A 767 11.42 5.88 -1.29
C PHE A 767 11.97 4.57 -1.89
N PHE A 768 11.74 3.43 -1.25
CA PHE A 768 12.19 2.15 -1.78
C PHE A 768 11.44 1.74 -3.05
N SER A 769 10.16 2.06 -3.17
CA SER A 769 9.40 1.83 -4.40
C SER A 769 9.96 2.63 -5.57
N HIS A 770 10.41 3.86 -5.33
CA HIS A 770 11.10 4.69 -6.32
C HIS A 770 12.45 4.05 -6.73
N LEU A 771 13.26 3.62 -5.76
CA LEU A 771 14.54 2.94 -6.07
C LEU A 771 14.36 1.73 -6.98
N VAL A 772 13.32 0.92 -6.73
CA VAL A 772 13.04 -0.30 -7.50
C VAL A 772 12.47 0.02 -8.88
N ARG A 773 11.39 0.82 -8.96
CA ARG A 773 10.63 1.05 -10.19
C ARG A 773 11.36 1.93 -11.20
N ASP A 774 12.08 2.92 -10.70
CA ASP A 774 12.82 3.87 -11.53
C ASP A 774 14.29 3.49 -11.71
N ASP A 775 14.62 2.26 -11.26
CA ASP A 775 15.93 1.63 -11.42
C ASP A 775 17.09 2.52 -10.94
N ARG A 776 16.94 3.04 -9.73
CA ARG A 776 17.87 3.99 -9.12
C ARG A 776 19.13 3.29 -8.59
N ASN A 777 20.12 4.11 -8.27
CA ASN A 777 21.33 3.63 -7.63
C ASN A 777 21.06 3.19 -6.18
N VAL A 778 21.41 1.95 -5.81
CA VAL A 778 21.22 1.41 -4.46
C VAL A 778 21.97 2.21 -3.40
N GLY A 779 23.06 2.88 -3.75
CA GLY A 779 23.82 3.79 -2.86
C GLY A 779 22.98 4.99 -2.40
N GLU A 780 21.88 5.33 -3.07
CA GLU A 780 20.95 6.38 -2.63
C GLU A 780 20.28 6.03 -1.29
N ILE A 781 20.23 4.75 -0.91
CA ILE A 781 19.72 4.31 0.39
C ILE A 781 20.50 5.01 1.52
N ILE A 782 21.82 5.04 1.42
CA ILE A 782 22.70 5.66 2.44
C ILE A 782 23.09 7.10 2.09
N GLY A 783 23.05 7.46 0.81
CA GLY A 783 23.59 8.72 0.30
C GLY A 783 22.58 9.71 -0.26
N GLY A 784 21.30 9.33 -0.34
CA GLY A 784 20.25 10.19 -0.92
C GLY A 784 20.09 11.51 -0.20
N ASP A 785 19.82 12.59 -0.94
CA ASP A 785 19.57 13.95 -0.42
C ASP A 785 18.10 14.35 -0.49
N TYR A 786 17.21 13.37 -0.76
CA TYR A 786 15.78 13.53 -0.93
C TYR A 786 15.00 12.54 -0.07
N SER A 787 13.70 12.77 0.07
CA SER A 787 12.72 11.86 0.66
C SER A 787 11.38 12.00 -0.05
N PHE A 788 10.38 11.22 0.36
CA PHE A 788 9.01 11.30 -0.15
C PHE A 788 8.09 11.83 0.93
N LEU A 789 7.52 13.01 0.73
CA LEU A 789 6.73 13.70 1.74
C LEU A 789 5.36 14.11 1.18
N ASN A 790 4.35 14.02 2.05
CA ASN A 790 3.10 14.76 1.92
C ASN A 790 3.15 16.04 2.76
N GLU A 791 2.15 16.89 2.68
CA GLU A 791 2.09 18.15 3.43
C GLU A 791 2.20 17.96 4.95
N ARG A 792 1.52 16.95 5.51
CA ARG A 792 1.50 16.69 6.96
C ARG A 792 2.89 16.32 7.47
N LEU A 793 3.55 15.37 6.80
CA LEU A 793 4.88 14.92 7.19
C LEU A 793 5.93 16.01 6.96
N ALA A 794 5.81 16.76 5.87
CA ALA A 794 6.70 17.89 5.59
C ALA A 794 6.61 18.96 6.69
N LYS A 795 5.39 19.33 7.11
CA LYS A 795 5.18 20.24 8.25
C LYS A 795 5.77 19.68 9.54
N PHE A 796 5.60 18.40 9.80
CA PHE A 796 6.17 17.75 10.98
C PHE A 796 7.70 17.78 10.98
N TYR A 797 8.32 17.65 9.83
CA TYR A 797 9.78 17.74 9.67
C TYR A 797 10.33 19.16 9.52
N GLY A 798 9.47 20.17 9.40
CA GLY A 798 9.88 21.55 9.13
C GLY A 798 10.35 21.79 7.69
N VAL A 799 9.86 21.00 6.72
CA VAL A 799 10.16 21.12 5.29
C VAL A 799 9.14 22.04 4.62
N PRO A 800 9.52 23.21 4.11
CA PRO A 800 8.57 24.15 3.49
C PRO A 800 8.19 23.72 2.06
N GLY A 801 7.08 24.29 1.55
CA GLY A 801 6.72 24.23 0.13
C GLY A 801 5.99 22.94 -0.32
N VAL A 802 5.71 22.00 0.58
CA VAL A 802 4.95 20.79 0.27
C VAL A 802 3.49 20.97 0.65
N THR A 803 2.57 20.76 -0.29
CA THR A 803 1.12 20.92 -0.08
C THR A 803 0.36 19.69 -0.56
N GLY A 804 -0.76 19.37 0.10
CA GLY A 804 -1.66 18.26 -0.25
C GLY A 804 -1.26 16.91 0.33
N GLY A 805 -2.15 15.93 0.18
CA GLY A 805 -2.03 14.61 0.81
C GLY A 805 -1.15 13.60 0.06
N ASP A 806 -0.77 13.90 -1.19
CA ASP A 806 0.00 12.97 -2.03
C ASP A 806 1.50 13.06 -1.72
N PHE A 807 2.13 11.90 -1.65
CA PHE A 807 3.57 11.79 -1.49
C PHE A 807 4.29 12.12 -2.78
N ARG A 808 5.33 12.93 -2.67
CA ARG A 808 6.20 13.33 -3.79
C ARG A 808 7.65 13.41 -3.37
N GLU A 809 8.55 13.27 -4.33
CA GLU A 809 9.97 13.48 -4.10
C GLU A 809 10.23 14.94 -3.67
N VAL A 810 10.97 15.11 -2.58
CA VAL A 810 11.35 16.41 -2.02
C VAL A 810 12.81 16.39 -1.66
N LYS A 811 13.58 17.39 -2.10
CA LYS A 811 14.97 17.61 -1.63
C LYS A 811 14.94 18.11 -0.20
N VAL A 812 15.62 17.39 0.68
CA VAL A 812 15.59 17.63 2.13
C VAL A 812 16.98 17.81 2.77
N ALA A 813 18.02 17.98 1.95
CA ALA A 813 19.38 18.18 2.42
C ALA A 813 19.53 19.42 3.31
N GLN A 814 18.82 20.50 2.99
CA GLN A 814 18.81 21.75 3.78
C GLN A 814 18.22 21.58 5.19
N GLN A 815 17.39 20.58 5.40
CA GLN A 815 16.82 20.20 6.69
C GLN A 815 17.64 19.09 7.36
N HIS A 816 18.88 18.89 6.95
CA HIS A 816 19.80 17.86 7.44
C HIS A 816 19.28 16.43 7.28
N ARG A 817 18.35 16.19 6.33
CA ARG A 817 17.70 14.91 6.09
C ARG A 817 18.11 14.30 4.75
N GLY A 818 17.53 13.17 4.44
CA GLY A 818 17.66 12.45 3.17
C GLY A 818 18.23 11.06 3.33
N GLY A 819 17.85 10.17 2.40
CA GLY A 819 18.15 8.75 2.49
C GLY A 819 17.55 8.08 3.73
N LEU A 820 17.86 6.80 3.90
CA LEU A 820 17.31 5.96 4.99
C LEU A 820 17.50 6.59 6.39
N LEU A 821 18.70 7.11 6.66
CA LEU A 821 19.07 7.57 8.00
C LEU A 821 18.41 8.88 8.41
N GLY A 822 17.83 9.61 7.47
CA GLY A 822 17.06 10.81 7.73
C GLY A 822 15.55 10.57 7.87
N MET A 823 15.07 9.33 7.69
CA MET A 823 13.64 9.00 7.75
C MET A 823 13.15 8.82 9.18
N GLY A 824 11.98 9.42 9.47
CA GLY A 824 11.39 9.37 10.79
C GLY A 824 11.15 7.97 11.32
N ALA A 825 10.70 7.06 10.49
CA ALA A 825 10.45 5.66 10.87
C ALA A 825 11.71 4.97 11.42
N ILE A 826 12.86 5.18 10.80
CA ILE A 826 14.14 4.60 11.22
C ILE A 826 14.65 5.26 12.51
N LEU A 827 14.62 6.59 12.56
CA LEU A 827 15.06 7.36 13.71
C LEU A 827 14.24 7.05 14.97
N THR A 828 12.93 6.88 14.81
CA THR A 828 12.02 6.53 15.90
C THR A 828 12.22 5.09 16.35
N LYS A 829 12.30 4.15 15.41
CA LYS A 829 12.45 2.73 15.74
C LYS A 829 13.79 2.39 16.39
N THR A 830 14.80 3.22 16.16
CA THR A 830 16.12 3.13 16.77
C THR A 830 16.29 4.03 18.01
N SER A 831 15.19 4.53 18.56
CA SER A 831 15.13 5.28 19.81
C SER A 831 14.47 4.48 20.94
N ARG A 832 14.53 5.01 22.16
CA ARG A 832 13.74 4.54 23.31
C ARG A 832 12.40 5.31 23.36
N PRO A 833 11.39 4.81 24.08
CA PRO A 833 10.08 5.48 24.12
C PRO A 833 10.13 6.96 24.51
N ASN A 834 11.01 7.31 25.41
CA ASN A 834 11.09 8.64 26.02
C ASN A 834 12.39 9.42 25.71
N ARG A 835 13.37 8.81 25.02
CA ARG A 835 14.66 9.44 24.70
C ARG A 835 15.33 8.79 23.50
N THR A 836 16.33 9.45 22.93
CA THR A 836 17.22 8.89 21.91
C THR A 836 18.14 7.81 22.50
N SER A 837 18.76 7.03 21.64
CA SER A 837 19.75 6.04 22.02
C SER A 837 20.85 5.93 20.97
N PRO A 838 21.98 6.66 21.17
CA PRO A 838 23.13 6.54 20.26
C PRO A 838 23.59 5.10 20.09
N VAL A 839 23.56 4.31 21.17
CA VAL A 839 23.94 2.89 21.12
C VAL A 839 23.06 2.10 20.16
N VAL A 840 21.73 2.22 20.26
CA VAL A 840 20.79 1.50 19.37
C VAL A 840 20.88 2.00 17.94
N ARG A 841 21.03 3.32 17.74
CA ARG A 841 21.21 3.92 16.41
C ARG A 841 22.51 3.47 15.77
N GLY A 842 23.59 3.45 16.54
CA GLY A 842 24.90 3.02 16.05
C GLY A 842 24.97 1.53 15.77
N ASP A 843 24.39 0.70 16.64
CA ASP A 843 24.31 -0.74 16.45
C ASP A 843 23.47 -1.10 15.21
N TYR A 844 22.35 -0.39 14.98
CA TYR A 844 21.56 -0.52 13.75
C TYR A 844 22.39 -0.24 12.49
N LEU A 845 23.19 0.83 12.50
CA LEU A 845 24.08 1.13 11.39
C LEU A 845 25.14 0.05 11.19
N TYR A 846 25.76 -0.38 12.27
CA TYR A 846 26.83 -1.35 12.25
C TYR A 846 26.35 -2.72 11.75
N GLN A 847 25.26 -3.24 12.31
CA GLN A 847 24.78 -4.58 12.01
C GLN A 847 23.85 -4.60 10.77
N VAL A 848 22.85 -3.71 10.72
CA VAL A 848 21.80 -3.81 9.71
C VAL A 848 22.24 -3.21 8.39
N VAL A 849 22.86 -2.02 8.43
CA VAL A 849 23.26 -1.28 7.22
C VAL A 849 24.58 -1.77 6.68
N LEU A 850 25.60 -1.90 7.54
CA LEU A 850 26.96 -2.27 7.11
C LEU A 850 27.23 -3.78 7.15
N GLY A 851 26.40 -4.58 7.84
CA GLY A 851 26.49 -6.03 7.85
C GLY A 851 27.54 -6.63 8.77
N PHE A 852 28.10 -5.86 9.68
CA PHE A 852 29.04 -6.35 10.68
C PHE A 852 28.34 -7.14 11.79
N SER A 853 29.03 -8.08 12.38
CA SER A 853 28.54 -8.80 13.56
C SER A 853 28.92 -8.06 14.85
N SER A 854 27.99 -7.98 15.78
CA SER A 854 28.24 -7.51 17.15
C SER A 854 27.96 -8.67 18.11
N PRO A 855 28.86 -9.01 19.00
CA PRO A 855 28.58 -10.04 20.00
C PRO A 855 27.42 -9.59 20.90
N PRO A 856 26.62 -10.51 21.45
CA PRO A 856 25.57 -10.16 22.40
C PRO A 856 26.19 -9.47 23.63
N PRO A 857 25.47 -8.51 24.24
CA PRO A 857 25.97 -7.85 25.46
C PRO A 857 26.20 -8.91 26.56
N PRO A 858 27.23 -8.71 27.40
CA PRO A 858 27.46 -9.59 28.54
C PRO A 858 26.22 -9.70 29.45
N PRO A 859 25.98 -10.84 30.08
CA PRO A 859 24.89 -10.96 31.05
C PRO A 859 25.13 -10.00 32.22
N ASN A 860 24.06 -9.37 32.72
CA ASN A 860 24.05 -8.42 33.84
C ASN A 860 24.70 -7.03 33.57
N VAL A 861 24.69 -6.55 32.33
CA VAL A 861 25.09 -5.15 32.06
C VAL A 861 24.10 -4.22 32.77
N PRO A 862 24.58 -3.29 33.62
CA PRO A 862 23.72 -2.28 34.24
C PRO A 862 23.03 -1.45 33.16
N LYS A 863 21.70 -1.38 33.21
CA LYS A 863 20.96 -0.47 32.34
C LYS A 863 21.29 0.97 32.71
N LEU A 864 21.53 1.81 31.73
CA LEU A 864 21.54 3.26 31.98
C LEU A 864 20.21 3.64 32.62
N PRO A 865 20.22 4.39 33.75
CA PRO A 865 18.98 4.79 34.41
C PRO A 865 18.06 5.53 33.44
N ASP A 866 16.79 5.16 33.42
CA ASP A 866 15.75 5.88 32.67
C ASP A 866 15.38 7.22 33.31
N SER A 867 15.75 7.40 34.59
CA SER A 867 15.55 8.65 35.35
C SER A 867 16.86 9.40 35.48
N ALA A 868 16.76 10.70 35.29
CA ALA A 868 17.85 11.69 35.38
C ALA A 868 18.61 11.68 36.72
N VAL A 869 19.55 10.78 36.89
CA VAL A 869 20.74 11.08 37.70
C VAL A 869 21.60 11.93 36.79
N LYS A 870 21.82 13.18 37.15
CA LYS A 870 22.48 14.20 36.35
C LYS A 870 23.90 13.81 35.93
N PRO A 871 24.16 13.25 34.77
CA PRO A 871 25.31 13.63 34.00
C PRO A 871 24.92 14.86 33.16
N ALA A 872 25.85 15.74 32.89
CA ALA A 872 25.57 16.96 32.14
C ALA A 872 25.06 16.69 30.71
N SER A 873 25.31 15.46 30.15
CA SER A 873 24.79 15.03 28.85
C SER A 873 24.68 13.49 28.74
N LEU A 874 23.85 13.00 27.80
CA LEU A 874 23.74 11.56 27.45
C LEU A 874 25.12 11.01 26.97
N ARG A 875 25.93 11.84 26.28
CA ARG A 875 27.27 11.48 25.84
C ARG A 875 28.20 11.20 27.03
N GLU A 876 28.18 12.06 28.04
CA GLU A 876 29.00 11.87 29.25
C GLU A 876 28.63 10.62 30.03
N ALA A 877 27.31 10.33 30.13
CA ALA A 877 26.84 9.10 30.75
C ALA A 877 27.34 7.84 30.02
N LEU A 878 27.36 7.86 28.70
CA LEU A 878 27.88 6.77 27.88
C LEU A 878 29.41 6.66 27.96
N MET A 879 30.15 7.79 28.08
CA MET A 879 31.59 7.79 28.26
C MET A 879 31.98 7.11 29.58
N VAL A 880 31.23 7.33 30.65
CA VAL A 880 31.46 6.63 31.94
C VAL A 880 31.20 5.12 31.76
N HIS A 881 30.18 4.71 31.02
CA HIS A 881 29.91 3.29 30.76
C HIS A 881 31.03 2.61 29.96
N ARG A 882 31.71 3.33 29.10
CA ARG A 882 32.83 2.85 28.27
C ARG A 882 34.17 2.71 29.03
N THR A 883 34.27 3.10 30.28
CA THR A 883 35.49 2.90 31.08
C THR A 883 35.79 1.44 31.35
N ASP A 884 34.77 0.55 31.32
CA ASP A 884 35.00 -0.89 31.36
C ASP A 884 35.49 -1.40 29.97
N ALA A 885 36.67 -2.02 29.98
CA ALA A 885 37.29 -2.55 28.77
C ALA A 885 36.43 -3.57 28.02
N ALA A 886 35.57 -4.33 28.71
CA ALA A 886 34.66 -5.29 28.06
C ALA A 886 33.53 -4.58 27.30
N CYS A 887 33.11 -3.41 27.75
CA CYS A 887 32.08 -2.59 27.11
C CYS A 887 32.68 -1.73 25.98
N ALA A 888 33.91 -1.23 26.18
CA ALA A 888 34.61 -0.34 25.23
C ALA A 888 34.74 -0.96 23.83
N VAL A 889 35.03 -2.25 23.71
CA VAL A 889 35.24 -2.96 22.42
C VAL A 889 34.11 -2.77 21.43
N CYS A 890 32.85 -2.91 21.88
CA CYS A 890 31.67 -2.71 21.03
C CYS A 890 31.33 -1.21 20.90
N HIS A 891 31.35 -0.48 22.02
CA HIS A 891 30.91 0.92 22.06
C HIS A 891 31.78 1.86 21.25
N GLU A 892 33.11 1.58 21.14
CA GLU A 892 34.03 2.37 20.30
C GLU A 892 33.65 2.33 18.80
N ARG A 893 32.94 1.27 18.37
CA ARG A 893 32.53 1.09 16.97
C ARG A 893 31.13 1.62 16.71
N ILE A 894 30.19 1.38 17.66
CA ILE A 894 28.78 1.70 17.44
C ILE A 894 28.41 3.11 17.88
N ASP A 895 28.90 3.58 19.05
CA ASP A 895 28.49 4.88 19.59
C ASP A 895 28.82 6.06 18.68
N PRO A 896 30.00 6.15 18.03
CA PRO A 896 30.30 7.26 17.11
C PRO A 896 29.29 7.39 15.97
N LEU A 897 28.85 6.24 15.41
CA LEU A 897 27.85 6.20 14.35
C LEU A 897 26.49 6.72 14.85
N GLY A 898 26.14 6.37 16.08
CA GLY A 898 24.88 6.80 16.69
C GLY A 898 24.88 8.25 17.14
N PHE A 899 26.00 8.77 17.63
CA PHE A 899 26.13 10.18 18.02
C PHE A 899 25.86 11.12 16.84
N ALA A 900 26.29 10.76 15.63
CA ALA A 900 26.03 11.55 14.44
C ALA A 900 24.52 11.74 14.13
N LEU A 901 23.65 10.98 14.78
CA LEU A 901 22.20 11.06 14.62
C LEU A 901 21.49 11.74 15.82
N GLU A 902 22.22 12.26 16.82
CA GLU A 902 21.63 12.84 18.02
C GLU A 902 20.92 14.18 17.76
N SER A 903 21.24 14.84 16.67
CA SER A 903 20.47 15.99 16.18
C SER A 903 19.03 15.64 15.75
N PHE A 904 18.61 14.37 15.87
CA PHE A 904 17.22 13.96 15.71
C PHE A 904 16.64 13.44 17.02
N ASP A 905 15.47 13.95 17.41
CA ASP A 905 14.74 13.53 18.60
C ASP A 905 14.16 12.09 18.48
N PRO A 906 13.52 11.53 19.53
CA PRO A 906 12.97 10.18 19.49
C PRO A 906 11.85 9.98 18.47
N ILE A 907 11.19 11.04 18.03
CA ILE A 907 10.13 10.99 17.02
C ILE A 907 10.62 11.47 15.64
N GLY A 908 11.95 11.57 15.46
CA GLY A 908 12.56 11.83 14.17
C GLY A 908 12.56 13.31 13.74
N ARG A 909 12.29 14.29 14.61
CA ARG A 909 12.42 15.73 14.29
C ARG A 909 13.85 16.18 14.48
N PHE A 910 14.28 17.12 13.66
CA PHE A 910 15.59 17.77 13.84
C PHE A 910 15.57 18.72 15.03
N ARG A 911 16.65 18.71 15.82
CA ARG A 911 16.85 19.55 17.00
C ARG A 911 18.31 19.99 17.13
N THR A 912 18.56 21.15 17.70
CA THR A 912 19.90 21.72 17.98
C THR A 912 20.26 21.71 19.46
N ALA A 913 19.27 21.47 20.31
CA ALA A 913 19.42 21.37 21.76
C ALA A 913 18.76 20.11 22.30
N ASP A 914 19.29 19.56 23.37
CA ASP A 914 18.69 18.45 24.09
C ASP A 914 17.50 18.92 24.97
N GLU A 915 16.87 18.00 25.70
CA GLU A 915 15.70 18.29 26.53
C GLU A 915 15.99 19.20 27.72
N THR A 916 17.28 19.36 28.10
CA THR A 916 17.71 20.25 29.17
C THR A 916 18.14 21.63 28.66
N GLY A 917 18.08 21.86 27.34
CA GLY A 917 18.54 23.08 26.68
C GLY A 917 20.04 23.08 26.35
N GLY A 918 20.76 21.97 26.61
CA GLY A 918 22.15 21.81 26.27
C GLY A 918 22.39 21.66 24.79
N LYS A 919 23.47 22.26 24.25
CA LYS A 919 23.83 22.08 22.85
C LYS A 919 24.17 20.63 22.55
N ILE A 920 23.61 20.10 21.49
CA ILE A 920 23.89 18.73 21.05
C ILE A 920 25.26 18.65 20.42
N ASP A 921 26.04 17.67 20.88
CA ASP A 921 27.28 17.25 20.23
C ASP A 921 27.01 15.98 19.41
N ASP A 922 26.85 16.17 18.10
CA ASP A 922 26.62 15.12 17.11
C ASP A 922 27.91 14.69 16.38
N THR A 923 29.07 14.91 17.00
CA THR A 923 30.37 14.48 16.48
C THR A 923 30.58 12.99 16.73
N GLY A 924 30.91 12.23 15.69
CA GLY A 924 31.40 10.85 15.77
C GLY A 924 32.90 10.81 15.56
N GLU A 925 33.63 10.05 16.40
CA GLU A 925 35.07 9.76 16.26
C GLU A 925 35.30 8.25 16.40
N LEU A 926 35.74 7.63 15.32
CA LEU A 926 36.08 6.21 15.29
C LEU A 926 37.49 5.93 15.84
N LYS A 927 37.78 4.69 16.17
CA LYS A 927 39.05 4.24 16.73
C LYS A 927 40.28 4.56 15.85
N ASP A 928 40.06 4.59 14.53
CA ASP A 928 41.12 4.96 13.56
C ASP A 928 41.35 6.48 13.43
N GLY A 929 40.67 7.28 14.23
CA GLY A 929 40.75 8.74 14.20
C GLY A 929 39.85 9.41 13.18
N THR A 930 39.05 8.65 12.43
CA THR A 930 38.09 9.20 11.46
C THR A 930 37.00 9.99 12.20
N LYS A 931 36.83 11.26 11.84
CA LYS A 931 35.80 12.15 12.42
C LYS A 931 34.76 12.53 11.41
N PHE A 932 33.53 12.64 11.87
CA PHE A 932 32.38 13.12 11.10
C PHE A 932 31.38 13.83 12.03
N GLN A 933 30.59 14.73 11.47
CA GLN A 933 29.61 15.51 12.23
C GLN A 933 28.22 15.41 11.59
N GLY A 934 27.22 15.08 12.41
CA GLY A 934 25.85 14.98 12.04
C GLY A 934 25.58 13.97 10.92
N LEU A 935 24.35 13.90 10.45
CA LEU A 935 23.97 13.03 9.34
C LEU A 935 24.74 13.32 8.04
N PRO A 936 25.03 14.57 7.64
CA PRO A 936 25.83 14.84 6.44
C PRO A 936 27.21 14.19 6.49
N GLY A 937 27.95 14.40 7.58
CA GLY A 937 29.28 13.81 7.74
C GLY A 937 29.26 12.29 7.82
N LEU A 938 28.24 11.72 8.48
CA LEU A 938 28.03 10.28 8.52
C LEU A 938 27.75 9.70 7.11
N ARG A 939 26.93 10.36 6.29
CA ARG A 939 26.71 9.95 4.90
C ARG A 939 27.97 9.95 4.07
N ASP A 940 28.83 10.96 4.23
CA ASP A 940 30.11 11.01 3.52
C ASP A 940 31.05 9.87 3.96
N TYR A 941 31.05 9.52 5.24
CA TYR A 941 31.75 8.35 5.74
C TYR A 941 31.20 7.06 5.13
N LEU A 942 29.87 6.87 5.11
CA LEU A 942 29.23 5.68 4.55
C LEU A 942 29.48 5.55 3.04
N LYS A 943 29.49 6.66 2.29
CA LYS A 943 29.84 6.66 0.86
C LYS A 943 31.28 6.22 0.63
N LYS A 944 32.24 6.64 1.46
CA LYS A 944 33.63 6.17 1.39
C LYS A 944 33.75 4.66 1.67
N ASN A 945 32.84 4.11 2.47
CA ASN A 945 32.74 2.70 2.85
C ASN A 945 31.60 1.96 2.14
N GLU A 946 31.16 2.44 0.97
CA GLU A 946 30.01 1.90 0.21
C GLU A 946 30.19 0.41 -0.14
N ALA A 947 31.41 -0.10 -0.21
CA ALA A 947 31.66 -1.52 -0.50
C ALA A 947 31.02 -2.45 0.54
N ASN A 948 31.07 -2.13 1.84
CA ASN A 948 30.47 -2.93 2.89
C ASN A 948 28.93 -2.92 2.80
N PHE A 949 28.35 -1.74 2.56
CA PHE A 949 26.92 -1.58 2.33
C PHE A 949 26.47 -2.38 1.10
N THR A 950 27.22 -2.30 -0.02
CA THR A 950 26.91 -3.03 -1.26
C THR A 950 26.99 -4.55 -1.07
N ALA A 951 28.00 -5.01 -0.32
CA ALA A 951 28.14 -6.43 0.03
C ALA A 951 26.93 -6.91 0.87
N GLN A 952 26.54 -6.13 1.87
CA GLN A 952 25.38 -6.42 2.72
C GLN A 952 24.08 -6.41 1.91
N PHE A 953 23.88 -5.41 1.04
CA PHE A 953 22.74 -5.36 0.12
C PHE A 953 22.65 -6.61 -0.76
N CYS A 954 23.75 -6.99 -1.41
CA CYS A 954 23.80 -8.18 -2.27
C CYS A 954 23.48 -9.45 -1.49
N ARG A 955 24.04 -9.61 -0.28
CA ARG A 955 23.78 -10.75 0.61
C ARG A 955 22.31 -10.83 0.98
N LYS A 956 21.71 -9.72 1.42
CA LYS A 956 20.30 -9.65 1.81
C LYS A 956 19.36 -9.91 0.63
N LEU A 957 19.63 -9.30 -0.53
CA LEU A 957 18.82 -9.50 -1.73
C LEU A 957 18.85 -10.97 -2.20
N LEU A 958 20.02 -11.59 -2.20
CA LEU A 958 20.17 -13.01 -2.56
C LEU A 958 19.44 -13.93 -1.58
N GLY A 959 19.63 -13.71 -0.28
CA GLY A 959 18.94 -14.48 0.76
C GLY A 959 17.42 -14.38 0.67
N TYR A 960 16.90 -13.17 0.42
CA TYR A 960 15.47 -12.95 0.20
C TYR A 960 14.96 -13.67 -1.06
N ALA A 961 15.67 -13.56 -2.19
CA ALA A 961 15.30 -14.19 -3.45
C ALA A 961 15.27 -15.72 -3.36
N LEU A 962 16.26 -16.30 -2.69
CA LEU A 962 16.37 -17.75 -2.53
C LEU A 962 15.57 -18.30 -1.33
N GLY A 963 15.15 -17.43 -0.39
CA GLY A 963 14.42 -17.81 0.83
C GLY A 963 15.21 -18.73 1.74
N ARG A 964 16.51 -18.49 1.86
CA ARG A 964 17.46 -19.23 2.73
C ARG A 964 18.65 -18.35 3.13
N GLN A 965 19.41 -18.82 4.09
CA GLN A 965 20.71 -18.21 4.40
C GLN A 965 21.65 -18.32 3.21
N THR A 966 22.51 -17.32 3.02
CA THR A 966 23.60 -17.40 2.06
C THR A 966 24.64 -18.44 2.50
N MET A 967 25.16 -19.17 1.54
CA MET A 967 26.08 -20.29 1.72
C MET A 967 27.45 -20.00 1.11
N PRO A 968 28.51 -20.75 1.42
CA PRO A 968 29.81 -20.65 0.75
C PRO A 968 29.70 -20.74 -0.79
N SER A 969 28.79 -21.58 -1.29
CA SER A 969 28.48 -21.75 -2.71
C SER A 969 28.02 -20.46 -3.40
N ASP A 970 27.55 -19.46 -2.67
CA ASP A 970 27.06 -18.18 -3.18
C ASP A 970 28.16 -17.13 -3.33
N LYS A 971 29.37 -17.37 -2.81
CA LYS A 971 30.48 -16.40 -2.78
C LYS A 971 30.79 -15.81 -4.16
N SER A 972 30.87 -16.68 -5.17
CA SER A 972 31.13 -16.26 -6.56
C SER A 972 30.01 -15.37 -7.11
N LEU A 973 28.74 -15.71 -6.85
CA LEU A 973 27.58 -14.93 -7.27
C LEU A 973 27.52 -13.57 -6.56
N LEU A 974 27.77 -13.54 -5.24
CA LEU A 974 27.83 -12.29 -4.48
C LEU A 974 28.92 -11.33 -5.01
N ALA A 975 30.11 -11.86 -5.31
CA ALA A 975 31.18 -11.08 -5.92
C ALA A 975 30.78 -10.54 -7.31
N LYS A 976 30.10 -11.37 -8.11
CA LYS A 976 29.59 -10.96 -9.43
C LYS A 976 28.51 -9.88 -9.31
N MET A 977 27.57 -10.01 -8.37
CA MET A 977 26.54 -8.99 -8.11
C MET A 977 27.16 -7.64 -7.77
N GLN A 978 28.16 -7.61 -6.87
CA GLN A 978 28.86 -6.39 -6.49
C GLN A 978 29.60 -5.75 -7.69
N ALA A 979 30.31 -6.56 -8.47
CA ALA A 979 31.00 -6.10 -9.67
C ALA A 979 30.03 -5.51 -10.70
N THR A 980 28.92 -6.21 -10.95
CA THR A 980 27.88 -5.77 -11.89
C THR A 980 27.18 -4.50 -11.43
N LEU A 981 26.89 -4.34 -10.13
CA LEU A 981 26.38 -3.09 -9.59
C LEU A 981 27.35 -1.93 -9.86
N LYS A 982 28.63 -2.12 -9.56
CA LYS A 982 29.66 -1.09 -9.81
C LYS A 982 29.74 -0.71 -11.30
N GLN A 983 29.72 -1.69 -12.20
CA GLN A 983 29.81 -1.46 -13.65
C GLN A 983 28.57 -0.77 -14.22
N ASN A 984 27.40 -0.96 -13.61
CA ASN A 984 26.11 -0.42 -14.06
C ASN A 984 25.64 0.79 -13.24
N GLY A 985 26.55 1.52 -12.60
CA GLY A 985 26.22 2.74 -11.87
C GLY A 985 25.31 2.51 -10.66
N GLY A 986 25.39 1.33 -10.03
CA GLY A 986 24.63 0.97 -8.83
C GLY A 986 23.15 0.65 -9.08
N LYS A 987 22.70 0.48 -10.33
CA LYS A 987 21.29 0.25 -10.67
C LYS A 987 20.71 -0.99 -9.99
N PHE A 988 19.53 -0.84 -9.36
CA PHE A 988 18.87 -1.91 -8.64
C PHE A 988 18.64 -3.15 -9.51
N SER A 989 18.20 -2.97 -10.76
CA SER A 989 17.94 -4.07 -11.70
C SER A 989 19.19 -4.89 -12.01
N ALA A 990 20.39 -4.31 -11.93
CA ALA A 990 21.63 -5.00 -12.21
C ALA A 990 21.88 -6.16 -11.24
N ALA A 991 21.66 -5.92 -9.93
CA ALA A 991 21.74 -6.97 -8.91
C ALA A 991 20.64 -8.04 -9.08
N VAL A 992 19.40 -7.61 -9.35
CA VAL A 992 18.28 -8.54 -9.54
C VAL A 992 18.52 -9.45 -10.74
N LEU A 993 19.02 -8.92 -11.86
CA LEU A 993 19.32 -9.70 -13.07
C LEU A 993 20.42 -10.74 -12.83
N GLU A 994 21.44 -10.43 -12.03
CA GLU A 994 22.45 -11.42 -11.66
C GLU A 994 21.85 -12.57 -10.84
N VAL A 995 20.94 -12.24 -9.90
CA VAL A 995 20.24 -13.27 -9.11
C VAL A 995 19.37 -14.15 -10.01
N VAL A 996 18.49 -13.58 -10.85
CA VAL A 996 17.52 -14.37 -11.63
C VAL A 996 18.17 -15.20 -12.73
N ASN A 997 19.36 -14.82 -13.21
CA ASN A 997 20.12 -15.58 -14.18
C ASN A 997 21.11 -16.57 -13.54
N SER A 998 21.20 -16.61 -12.21
CA SER A 998 22.12 -17.51 -11.51
C SER A 998 21.64 -18.95 -11.53
N ARG A 999 22.59 -19.89 -11.44
CA ARG A 999 22.26 -21.31 -11.29
C ARG A 999 21.46 -21.57 -10.02
N GLN A 1000 21.75 -20.85 -8.93
CA GLN A 1000 21.03 -20.93 -7.66
C GLN A 1000 19.55 -20.59 -7.80
N PHE A 1001 19.21 -19.63 -8.67
CA PHE A 1001 17.82 -19.22 -8.89
C PHE A 1001 17.10 -20.10 -9.91
N LEU A 1002 17.80 -20.60 -10.90
CA LEU A 1002 17.24 -21.40 -12.02
C LEU A 1002 17.09 -22.88 -11.69
N ASN A 1003 17.79 -23.35 -10.66
CA ASN A 1003 17.84 -24.75 -10.27
C ASN A 1003 17.40 -24.91 -8.80
N ARG A 1004 17.29 -26.16 -8.41
CA ARG A 1004 17.09 -26.58 -7.01
C ARG A 1004 17.78 -27.92 -6.76
N ARG A 1005 18.07 -28.21 -5.53
CA ARG A 1005 18.62 -29.50 -5.06
C ARG A 1005 17.65 -30.17 -4.07
N SER A 1006 17.53 -31.49 -4.13
CA SER A 1006 16.74 -32.27 -3.17
C SER A 1006 17.46 -32.45 -1.83
N GLU A 1007 16.74 -32.40 -0.72
CA GLU A 1007 17.30 -32.73 0.61
C GLU A 1007 17.77 -34.18 0.73
N ALA A 1008 17.15 -35.09 -0.01
CA ALA A 1008 17.46 -36.54 0.08
C ALA A 1008 18.92 -36.91 -0.31
N VAL A 1009 19.60 -36.02 -1.07
CA VAL A 1009 21.00 -36.26 -1.49
C VAL A 1009 22.00 -35.97 -0.34
N VAL A 1010 21.61 -35.11 0.60
CA VAL A 1010 22.49 -34.78 1.74
C VAL A 1010 22.58 -35.92 2.74
N ALA A 1011 21.52 -36.73 2.89
CA ALA A 1011 21.50 -37.87 3.80
C ALA A 1011 22.33 -39.05 3.29
N SER A 1012 22.50 -39.21 1.98
CA SER A 1012 23.27 -40.33 1.39
C SER A 1012 24.79 -40.09 1.30
N SER A 1013 25.25 -38.84 1.46
CA SER A 1013 26.69 -38.51 1.51
C SER A 1013 27.27 -38.60 2.94
N ASN A 1014 26.42 -38.91 3.94
CA ASN A 1014 26.79 -39.03 5.36
C ASN A 1014 26.67 -40.49 5.92
N GLN A 1015 26.54 -41.52 5.04
CA GLN A 1015 26.69 -42.94 5.44
C GLN A 1015 28.05 -43.49 5.14
#